data_87d3708121cb7da843f16f07fe7a366e
#
_entry.id   87d3708121cb7da843f16f07fe7a366e
#
_cell.length_a   1.000
_cell.length_b   1.000
_cell.length_c   1.000
_cell.angle_alpha   90.00
_cell.angle_beta   90.00
_cell.angle_gamma   90.00
#
_symmetry.space_group_name_H-M   'P 1'
#
loop_
_entity.id
_entity.type
_entity.pdbx_description
1 polymer ?
#
loop_
_entity_poly.entity_id
_entity_poly.type
_entity_poly.pdbx_seq_one_letter_code
_entity_poly.pdbx_strand_id
1 'polypeptide(L)'
;MTSDLYLAGHMKHFLFLLLALAGAGAFAQRPLYKDSTQPVERRVADLLSRMTPEEKSWQIFMIPGDMDHAEPDQYQNGLFGFQVSAGGRGDAGGQLLNYNTGENALRVAHKINGIQRYFVERTRLGIPIIAFDEALHGLVREGATAYPQSIGLAATWDTALMGRVASSIARETKRRGIRDILSPVVNLASDVRWGRTEETYGEDPFLASAMGVAFVGAFERQNIITTPKHFVANVGDGGRDSYPIHYNERLLDEQFFVPFKDCIEKGGSRSIMTAYNSVDGTAASSNAWLLLDKLKKQWGFKGFVISDANAVGGELVLHHTASDYPSSAQHAINGGLDVIFQTEYKHHALFLPDSSLSRIDTARLNDAVARVLRAKFELGLFEHPYVSETGITAGEDKENKTIARQAARESFVLLKNEGQVLPIRPGVKTIAVLGADAAEARLGGYSGPGNGKVSILQGIKERAGAGIRVIYAEGADRSSQNYSVIPGRYLQYDGKEGLHGIYFASRYANSLPVAERLDRNINFHWTLSPPAQGLTTDFYSVQWTGTLTAPASGKFRIGLEGNDGYRLYINDSLVVSRWEKQSYHTTLADYTFVKGKKYDIQIDFFETNGDATIKLVWNAEDTVDRAKRIREAVAAAQRSDLAVVVVGITEGEFQDRAMLSLPGDQEALIQAVAGTGKPLVVLLVGGSAITMNNWIDKVQAIGAVWYPGEEGGHAVADVLFGDYNPAGRLPITYPMHEAQLPLVYNHKPTGRGDDYNNLSGMPLFPFGFGLSYSKFVYEDMGLEKDSIAVGDNTTASVRITNASDREGDEVVQLYIHDELASVARPVMELKGFQRVHFRPWETQMVSFAITPDMLRMLDKDLHWVIEPGVFRVMIGGSSRDLRLKWNFVVY
;
A
#
# COMPACT_ATOMS: atom_id res chain seq x y z
N MET A 1 -61.43 10.50 75.45
CA MET A 1 -59.98 10.34 75.21
C MET A 1 -59.65 8.95 74.64
N THR A 2 -60.41 8.42 73.68
CA THR A 2 -60.15 7.10 73.08
C THR A 2 -60.39 7.03 71.55
N SER A 3 -60.60 8.16 70.86
CA SER A 3 -60.78 8.23 69.41
C SER A 3 -59.55 8.76 68.55
N ASP A 4 -58.62 9.41 69.23
CA ASP A 4 -57.47 10.02 68.49
C ASP A 4 -56.23 9.12 68.33
N LEU A 5 -56.19 7.98 68.98
CA LEU A 5 -55.03 7.05 68.86
C LEU A 5 -55.18 6.06 67.66
N TYR A 6 -56.41 5.84 67.16
CA TYR A 6 -56.68 4.94 66.06
C TYR A 6 -56.40 5.55 64.65
N LEU A 7 -56.52 6.90 64.50
CA LEU A 7 -56.25 7.60 63.23
C LEU A 7 -54.74 7.78 62.96
N ALA A 8 -53.94 7.95 64.05
CA ALA A 8 -52.48 8.15 63.89
C ALA A 8 -51.72 6.87 63.48
N GLY A 9 -52.24 5.68 63.80
CA GLY A 9 -51.67 4.40 63.47
C GLY A 9 -51.84 4.06 61.95
N HIS A 10 -53.01 4.32 61.41
CA HIS A 10 -53.31 4.06 59.98
C HIS A 10 -52.62 5.05 59.07
N MET A 11 -52.41 6.28 59.45
CA MET A 11 -51.67 7.26 58.61
C MET A 11 -50.19 6.94 58.51
N LYS A 12 -49.53 6.41 59.50
CA LYS A 12 -48.14 5.95 59.45
C LYS A 12 -47.96 4.70 58.59
N HIS A 13 -48.91 3.79 58.60
CA HIS A 13 -48.87 2.60 57.76
C HIS A 13 -49.14 2.94 56.29
N PHE A 14 -50.03 3.91 56.02
CA PHE A 14 -50.27 4.41 54.61
C PHE A 14 -49.12 5.22 54.06
N LEU A 15 -48.39 6.01 54.90
CA LEU A 15 -47.20 6.72 54.48
C LEU A 15 -46.01 5.79 54.25
N PHE A 16 -45.86 4.70 55.04
CA PHE A 16 -44.84 3.66 54.80
C PHE A 16 -45.14 2.80 53.55
N LEU A 17 -46.43 2.54 53.24
CA LEU A 17 -46.80 1.85 52.02
C LEU A 17 -46.61 2.72 50.76
N LEU A 18 -46.84 4.04 50.84
CA LEU A 18 -46.57 4.99 49.76
C LEU A 18 -45.07 5.22 49.55
N LEU A 19 -44.25 5.21 50.61
CA LEU A 19 -42.77 5.26 50.49
C LEU A 19 -42.18 3.94 50.01
N ALA A 20 -42.76 2.79 50.34
CA ALA A 20 -42.35 1.47 49.81
C ALA A 20 -42.76 1.31 48.33
N LEU A 21 -43.87 1.86 47.91
CA LEU A 21 -44.30 1.88 46.49
C LEU A 21 -43.53 2.90 45.65
N ALA A 22 -43.05 4.02 46.26
CA ALA A 22 -42.15 4.98 45.59
C ALA A 22 -40.71 4.43 45.49
N GLY A 23 -40.30 3.50 46.38
CA GLY A 23 -38.99 2.84 46.30
C GLY A 23 -38.92 1.62 45.38
N ALA A 24 -40.06 1.09 44.93
CA ALA A 24 -40.13 -0.07 44.04
C ALA A 24 -40.17 0.31 42.55
N GLY A 25 -40.12 1.63 42.23
CA GLY A 25 -40.27 2.11 40.84
C GLY A 25 -38.99 2.63 40.16
N ALA A 26 -37.85 2.57 40.79
CA ALA A 26 -36.57 2.85 40.16
C ALA A 26 -35.99 1.58 39.52
N PHE A 27 -36.74 0.89 38.63
CA PHE A 27 -36.08 0.13 37.59
C PHE A 27 -35.24 1.12 36.84
N ALA A 28 -33.92 1.07 36.96
CA ALA A 28 -32.99 1.84 36.17
C ALA A 28 -33.34 1.64 34.70
N GLN A 29 -34.04 2.61 34.12
CA GLN A 29 -34.49 2.54 32.75
C GLN A 29 -33.26 2.25 31.90
N ARG A 30 -33.28 1.11 31.17
CA ARG A 30 -32.15 0.70 30.35
C ARG A 30 -31.71 1.91 29.50
N PRO A 31 -30.43 2.32 29.53
CA PRO A 31 -29.96 3.47 28.76
C PRO A 31 -30.42 3.37 27.29
N LEU A 32 -30.87 4.47 26.71
CA LEU A 32 -31.43 4.48 25.35
C LEU A 32 -30.44 3.94 24.31
N TYR A 33 -29.14 4.23 24.46
CA TYR A 33 -28.13 3.70 23.54
C TYR A 33 -28.03 2.17 23.53
N LYS A 34 -28.49 1.47 24.58
CA LYS A 34 -28.51 0.00 24.65
C LYS A 34 -29.80 -0.61 24.05
N ASP A 35 -30.76 0.22 23.64
CA ASP A 35 -31.98 -0.22 22.98
C ASP A 35 -31.81 -0.26 21.47
N SER A 36 -31.66 -1.48 20.91
CA SER A 36 -31.45 -1.70 19.47
C SER A 36 -32.63 -1.30 18.58
N THR A 37 -33.80 -1.05 19.16
CA THR A 37 -34.98 -0.59 18.39
C THR A 37 -34.96 0.90 18.08
N GLN A 38 -34.09 1.65 18.78
CA GLN A 38 -33.95 3.10 18.56
C GLN A 38 -33.08 3.39 17.34
N PRO A 39 -33.36 4.48 16.60
CA PRO A 39 -32.51 4.94 15.52
C PRO A 39 -31.07 5.17 15.99
N VAL A 40 -30.08 4.84 15.12
CA VAL A 40 -28.64 4.96 15.43
C VAL A 40 -28.29 6.37 15.92
N GLU A 41 -28.81 7.42 15.30
CA GLU A 41 -28.49 8.80 15.68
C GLU A 41 -28.97 9.15 17.11
N ARG A 42 -30.10 8.60 17.55
CA ARG A 42 -30.58 8.78 18.92
C ARG A 42 -29.69 8.04 19.92
N ARG A 43 -29.23 6.83 19.54
CA ARG A 43 -28.32 6.02 20.35
C ARG A 43 -26.97 6.73 20.51
N VAL A 44 -26.43 7.27 19.40
CA VAL A 44 -25.19 8.07 19.39
C VAL A 44 -25.32 9.28 20.32
N ALA A 45 -26.40 10.07 20.19
CA ALA A 45 -26.61 11.27 21.01
C ALA A 45 -26.74 10.93 22.52
N ASP A 46 -27.47 9.86 22.88
CA ASP A 46 -27.61 9.42 24.27
C ASP A 46 -26.27 8.97 24.83
N LEU A 47 -25.50 8.14 24.09
CA LEU A 47 -24.20 7.64 24.53
C LEU A 47 -23.20 8.79 24.68
N LEU A 48 -23.09 9.66 23.69
CA LEU A 48 -22.19 10.81 23.68
C LEU A 48 -22.43 11.75 24.89
N SER A 49 -23.70 11.95 25.27
CA SER A 49 -24.09 12.79 26.42
C SER A 49 -23.63 12.20 27.76
N ARG A 50 -23.36 10.90 27.81
CA ARG A 50 -22.94 10.18 29.04
C ARG A 50 -21.42 10.08 29.21
N MET A 51 -20.67 10.38 28.14
CA MET A 51 -19.22 10.24 28.09
C MET A 51 -18.50 11.41 28.78
N THR A 52 -17.47 11.09 29.51
CA THR A 52 -16.50 12.08 30.00
C THR A 52 -15.58 12.58 28.88
N PRO A 53 -14.93 13.73 29.02
CA PRO A 53 -13.93 14.17 28.04
C PRO A 53 -12.82 13.15 27.78
N GLU A 54 -12.39 12.46 28.84
CA GLU A 54 -11.37 11.43 28.75
C GLU A 54 -11.87 10.20 27.95
N GLU A 55 -13.07 9.70 28.26
CA GLU A 55 -13.67 8.62 27.46
C GLU A 55 -13.84 9.00 25.98
N LYS A 56 -14.14 10.28 25.69
CA LYS A 56 -14.22 10.79 24.30
C LYS A 56 -12.85 10.75 23.63
N SER A 57 -11.79 11.19 24.30
CA SER A 57 -10.44 11.21 23.74
C SER A 57 -9.94 9.79 23.39
N TRP A 58 -10.27 8.79 24.20
CA TRP A 58 -9.95 7.39 23.90
C TRP A 58 -10.76 6.80 22.75
N GLN A 59 -11.98 7.26 22.47
CA GLN A 59 -12.75 6.80 21.31
C GLN A 59 -12.20 7.29 19.98
N ILE A 60 -11.40 8.33 19.96
CA ILE A 60 -10.74 8.87 18.77
C ILE A 60 -9.26 8.51 18.70
N PHE A 61 -8.83 7.49 19.43
CA PHE A 61 -7.45 7.04 19.48
C PHE A 61 -7.37 5.55 19.16
N MET A 62 -6.62 5.18 18.09
CA MET A 62 -6.44 3.81 17.65
C MET A 62 -4.96 3.44 17.69
N ILE A 63 -4.67 2.17 17.98
CA ILE A 63 -3.30 1.66 18.15
C ILE A 63 -3.17 0.22 17.64
N PRO A 64 -1.97 -0.20 17.21
CA PRO A 64 -1.63 -1.61 17.11
C PRO A 64 -1.45 -2.22 18.50
N GLY A 65 -1.58 -3.53 18.62
CA GLY A 65 -1.35 -4.27 19.85
C GLY A 65 -2.53 -5.10 20.30
N ASP A 66 -2.49 -5.49 21.56
CA ASP A 66 -3.51 -6.29 22.22
C ASP A 66 -3.52 -6.03 23.73
N MET A 67 -4.19 -6.89 24.50
CA MET A 67 -4.28 -6.80 25.94
C MET A 67 -3.46 -7.87 26.69
N ASP A 68 -2.60 -8.63 26.01
CA ASP A 68 -1.87 -9.76 26.61
C ASP A 68 -0.97 -9.35 27.78
N HIS A 69 -0.51 -8.10 27.79
CA HIS A 69 0.35 -7.52 28.83
C HIS A 69 -0.21 -6.22 29.44
N ALA A 70 -1.52 -5.99 29.27
CA ALA A 70 -2.14 -4.76 29.77
C ALA A 70 -2.30 -4.81 31.29
N GLU A 71 -2.06 -3.68 31.96
CA GLU A 71 -2.41 -3.51 33.37
C GLU A 71 -3.94 -3.58 33.57
N PRO A 72 -4.45 -4.01 34.73
CA PRO A 72 -5.87 -4.28 34.93
C PRO A 72 -6.82 -3.16 34.52
N ASP A 73 -6.46 -1.91 34.75
CA ASP A 73 -7.31 -0.73 34.49
C ASP A 73 -6.82 0.14 33.33
N GLN A 74 -5.84 -0.36 32.57
CA GLN A 74 -5.19 0.40 31.48
C GLN A 74 -6.19 0.97 30.47
N TYR A 75 -7.21 0.21 30.08
CA TYR A 75 -8.19 0.60 29.08
C TYR A 75 -9.58 0.90 29.64
N GLN A 76 -9.70 1.26 30.94
CA GLN A 76 -11.00 1.51 31.62
C GLN A 76 -11.83 2.62 30.95
N ASN A 77 -11.18 3.59 30.28
CA ASN A 77 -11.84 4.71 29.60
C ASN A 77 -12.25 4.38 28.17
N GLY A 78 -12.04 3.14 27.72
CA GLY A 78 -12.37 2.71 26.35
C GLY A 78 -11.21 2.86 25.38
N LEU A 79 -11.50 2.67 24.08
CA LEU A 79 -10.58 2.83 22.96
C LEU A 79 -11.38 2.83 21.65
N PHE A 80 -10.86 3.44 20.56
CA PHE A 80 -11.36 3.20 19.22
C PHE A 80 -11.29 1.70 18.89
N GLY A 81 -10.07 1.16 18.89
CA GLY A 81 -9.81 -0.23 18.58
C GLY A 81 -8.33 -0.56 18.42
N PHE A 82 -8.08 -1.83 18.09
CA PHE A 82 -6.74 -2.39 17.92
C PHE A 82 -6.51 -2.97 16.52
N GLN A 83 -5.30 -2.77 16.01
CA GLN A 83 -4.70 -3.68 15.04
C GLN A 83 -4.07 -4.84 15.83
N VAL A 84 -4.85 -5.87 16.04
CA VAL A 84 -4.49 -6.96 16.96
C VAL A 84 -3.23 -7.67 16.47
N SER A 85 -2.29 -7.94 17.41
CA SER A 85 -1.01 -8.62 17.13
C SER A 85 -0.09 -7.89 16.15
N ALA A 86 -0.28 -6.59 15.96
CA ALA A 86 0.72 -5.70 15.37
C ALA A 86 1.43 -4.91 16.47
N GLY A 87 2.61 -4.36 16.22
CA GLY A 87 3.38 -3.57 17.17
C GLY A 87 4.07 -2.38 16.53
N GLY A 88 4.17 -1.29 17.25
CA GLY A 88 4.97 -0.13 16.87
C GLY A 88 6.45 -0.30 17.22
N ARG A 89 7.27 0.64 16.76
CA ARG A 89 8.71 0.68 17.05
C ARG A 89 9.07 1.46 18.31
N GLY A 90 8.08 1.98 19.04
CA GLY A 90 8.27 2.66 20.32
C GLY A 90 8.56 4.16 20.24
N ASP A 91 8.67 4.75 19.07
CA ASP A 91 8.80 6.19 18.86
C ASP A 91 7.51 6.79 18.27
N ALA A 92 7.23 8.06 18.66
CA ALA A 92 6.01 8.75 18.26
C ALA A 92 6.05 9.31 16.82
N GLY A 93 7.17 9.19 16.14
CA GLY A 93 7.38 9.60 14.75
C GLY A 93 7.62 8.43 13.80
N GLY A 94 7.79 7.21 14.31
CA GLY A 94 8.05 6.02 13.48
C GLY A 94 6.80 5.57 12.73
N GLN A 95 6.87 5.51 11.42
CA GLN A 95 5.73 5.26 10.52
C GLN A 95 5.52 3.77 10.19
N LEU A 96 6.56 2.93 10.32
CA LEU A 96 6.48 1.51 10.00
C LEU A 96 6.02 0.67 11.20
N LEU A 97 5.08 -0.24 10.95
CA LEU A 97 4.58 -1.20 11.92
C LEU A 97 5.26 -2.57 11.75
N ASN A 98 5.33 -3.32 12.85
CA ASN A 98 5.75 -4.71 12.85
C ASN A 98 4.51 -5.61 12.98
N TYR A 99 4.35 -6.54 12.05
CA TYR A 99 3.23 -7.47 12.04
C TYR A 99 3.65 -8.83 12.60
N ASN A 100 2.92 -9.33 13.60
CA ASN A 100 2.98 -10.74 13.95
C ASN A 100 1.97 -11.50 13.09
N THR A 101 2.41 -12.01 11.96
CA THR A 101 1.55 -12.75 11.03
C THR A 101 1.35 -14.22 11.43
N GLY A 102 2.11 -14.74 12.40
CA GLY A 102 2.12 -16.17 12.78
C GLY A 102 0.91 -16.64 13.58
N GLU A 103 -0.09 -15.80 13.85
CA GLU A 103 -1.31 -16.20 14.53
C GLU A 103 -2.38 -16.65 13.52
N ASN A 104 -2.82 -17.92 13.66
CA ASN A 104 -3.88 -18.47 12.82
C ASN A 104 -5.25 -17.82 13.08
N ALA A 105 -6.20 -18.05 12.18
CA ALA A 105 -7.51 -17.41 12.21
C ALA A 105 -8.29 -17.63 13.52
N LEU A 106 -8.25 -18.83 14.11
CA LEU A 106 -8.92 -19.15 15.35
C LEU A 106 -8.34 -18.38 16.53
N ARG A 107 -7.00 -18.30 16.60
CA ARG A 107 -6.30 -17.57 17.68
C ARG A 107 -6.60 -16.07 17.62
N VAL A 108 -6.60 -15.48 16.41
CA VAL A 108 -6.99 -14.07 16.24
C VAL A 108 -8.44 -13.82 16.66
N ALA A 109 -9.39 -14.69 16.25
CA ALA A 109 -10.79 -14.59 16.63
C ALA A 109 -10.97 -14.70 18.16
N HIS A 110 -10.31 -15.66 18.80
CA HIS A 110 -10.32 -15.85 20.25
C HIS A 110 -9.79 -14.62 20.99
N LYS A 111 -8.66 -14.07 20.53
CA LYS A 111 -8.04 -12.86 21.09
C LYS A 111 -8.97 -11.66 20.96
N ILE A 112 -9.56 -11.43 19.79
CA ILE A 112 -10.53 -10.33 19.56
C ILE A 112 -11.75 -10.51 20.47
N ASN A 113 -12.29 -11.71 20.61
CA ASN A 113 -13.40 -11.99 21.54
C ASN A 113 -13.04 -11.68 23.00
N GLY A 114 -11.81 -12.01 23.42
CA GLY A 114 -11.29 -11.69 24.76
C GLY A 114 -11.23 -10.17 24.99
N ILE A 115 -10.69 -9.43 24.02
CA ILE A 115 -10.63 -7.97 24.05
C ILE A 115 -12.05 -7.38 24.10
N GLN A 116 -12.95 -7.80 23.22
CA GLN A 116 -14.34 -7.33 23.21
C GLN A 116 -15.04 -7.56 24.55
N ARG A 117 -14.82 -8.73 25.17
CA ARG A 117 -15.41 -9.03 26.48
C ARG A 117 -14.96 -8.04 27.54
N TYR A 118 -13.67 -7.66 27.56
CA TYR A 118 -13.18 -6.64 28.47
C TYR A 118 -13.91 -5.31 28.28
N PHE A 119 -13.96 -4.80 27.05
CA PHE A 119 -14.56 -3.49 26.76
C PHE A 119 -16.07 -3.46 27.02
N VAL A 120 -16.79 -4.53 26.68
CA VAL A 120 -18.25 -4.61 26.87
C VAL A 120 -18.64 -4.82 28.33
N GLU A 121 -17.86 -5.63 29.09
CA GLU A 121 -18.28 -6.09 30.42
C GLU A 121 -17.56 -5.37 31.57
N ARG A 122 -16.38 -4.78 31.32
CA ARG A 122 -15.53 -4.19 32.36
C ARG A 122 -15.44 -2.66 32.31
N THR A 123 -15.70 -2.03 31.16
CA THR A 123 -15.71 -0.57 31.07
C THR A 123 -17.07 0.01 31.45
N ARG A 124 -17.08 1.26 31.95
CA ARG A 124 -18.28 1.93 32.50
C ARG A 124 -19.46 1.99 31.51
N LEU A 125 -19.18 2.26 30.23
CA LEU A 125 -20.21 2.41 29.17
C LEU A 125 -20.37 1.15 28.32
N GLY A 126 -19.47 0.19 28.40
CA GLY A 126 -19.52 -1.04 27.62
C GLY A 126 -19.44 -0.80 26.12
N ILE A 127 -18.60 0.13 25.68
CA ILE A 127 -18.42 0.48 24.27
C ILE A 127 -17.46 -0.54 23.64
N PRO A 128 -17.90 -1.34 22.64
CA PRO A 128 -17.04 -2.31 21.97
C PRO A 128 -15.95 -1.62 21.15
N ILE A 129 -14.83 -2.32 20.88
CA ILE A 129 -13.78 -1.84 19.99
C ILE A 129 -14.08 -2.18 18.52
N ILE A 130 -13.44 -1.46 17.60
CA ILE A 130 -13.30 -1.87 16.19
C ILE A 130 -11.94 -2.54 16.04
N ALA A 131 -11.90 -3.85 15.79
CA ALA A 131 -10.66 -4.51 15.38
C ALA A 131 -10.41 -4.20 13.90
N PHE A 132 -9.20 -3.75 13.58
CA PHE A 132 -8.82 -3.34 12.23
C PHE A 132 -7.52 -4.01 11.76
N ASP A 133 -7.27 -4.03 10.44
CA ASP A 133 -6.09 -4.66 9.84
C ASP A 133 -5.83 -4.18 8.40
N GLU A 134 -4.71 -4.65 7.80
CA GLU A 134 -4.36 -4.44 6.40
C GLU A 134 -4.85 -5.58 5.51
N ALA A 135 -5.37 -5.25 4.33
CA ALA A 135 -5.92 -6.24 3.41
C ALA A 135 -5.89 -5.82 1.93
N LEU A 136 -4.77 -5.28 1.43
CA LEU A 136 -4.67 -4.74 0.07
C LEU A 136 -4.95 -5.81 -1.01
N HIS A 137 -4.32 -6.98 -0.89
CA HIS A 137 -4.44 -8.07 -1.85
C HIS A 137 -4.50 -9.46 -1.16
N GLY A 138 -5.02 -9.47 0.04
CA GLY A 138 -5.13 -10.56 1.00
C GLY A 138 -4.96 -10.00 2.40
N LEU A 139 -5.63 -10.57 3.37
CA LEU A 139 -5.45 -10.15 4.77
C LEU A 139 -4.00 -10.46 5.20
N VAL A 140 -3.33 -9.49 5.85
CA VAL A 140 -1.92 -9.63 6.27
C VAL A 140 -1.80 -10.54 7.50
N ARG A 141 -2.24 -11.79 7.37
CA ARG A 141 -2.30 -12.78 8.46
C ARG A 141 -1.95 -14.18 7.97
N GLU A 142 -1.47 -15.01 8.91
CA GLU A 142 -1.26 -16.44 8.68
C GLU A 142 -2.55 -17.12 8.24
N GLY A 143 -2.44 -18.01 7.27
CA GLY A 143 -3.57 -18.77 6.73
C GLY A 143 -4.59 -17.95 5.95
N ALA A 144 -4.28 -16.70 5.60
CA ALA A 144 -5.05 -15.91 4.65
C ALA A 144 -4.49 -16.06 3.24
N THR A 145 -5.38 -16.03 2.25
CA THR A 145 -5.01 -16.17 0.83
C THR A 145 -4.31 -14.91 0.32
N ALA A 146 -3.16 -15.06 -0.32
CA ALA A 146 -2.43 -13.98 -0.98
C ALA A 146 -2.74 -13.97 -2.49
N TYR A 147 -3.48 -12.96 -2.92
CA TYR A 147 -3.80 -12.68 -4.32
C TYR A 147 -2.66 -11.89 -4.99
N PRO A 148 -2.67 -11.69 -6.33
CA PRO A 148 -1.77 -10.74 -6.95
C PRO A 148 -1.84 -9.36 -6.28
N GLN A 149 -0.69 -8.68 -6.20
CA GLN A 149 -0.61 -7.32 -5.65
C GLN A 149 -1.56 -6.36 -6.43
N SER A 150 -1.98 -5.28 -5.80
CA SER A 150 -3.01 -4.36 -6.32
C SER A 150 -2.78 -3.92 -7.76
N ILE A 151 -1.55 -3.59 -8.13
CA ILE A 151 -1.18 -3.22 -9.51
C ILE A 151 -1.37 -4.40 -10.49
N GLY A 152 -1.11 -5.63 -10.06
CA GLY A 152 -1.38 -6.84 -10.83
C GLY A 152 -2.88 -7.09 -10.97
N LEU A 153 -3.67 -6.86 -9.91
CA LEU A 153 -5.13 -6.92 -9.98
C LEU A 153 -5.69 -5.87 -10.94
N ALA A 154 -5.12 -4.65 -10.95
CA ALA A 154 -5.50 -3.62 -11.91
C ALA A 154 -5.17 -4.02 -13.36
N ALA A 155 -4.04 -4.73 -13.59
CA ALA A 155 -3.65 -5.22 -14.91
C ALA A 155 -4.63 -6.26 -15.49
N THR A 156 -5.53 -6.82 -14.69
CA THR A 156 -6.63 -7.69 -15.19
C THR A 156 -7.67 -6.91 -15.98
N TRP A 157 -7.89 -5.64 -15.67
CA TRP A 157 -9.00 -4.82 -16.21
C TRP A 157 -10.36 -5.52 -16.07
N ASP A 158 -10.53 -6.26 -14.97
CA ASP A 158 -11.75 -7.03 -14.65
C ASP A 158 -12.29 -6.67 -13.25
N THR A 159 -13.27 -5.78 -13.22
CA THR A 159 -13.92 -5.36 -11.98
C THR A 159 -14.77 -6.46 -11.34
N ALA A 160 -15.28 -7.42 -12.14
CA ALA A 160 -16.03 -8.55 -11.62
C ALA A 160 -15.11 -9.52 -10.87
N LEU A 161 -13.92 -9.79 -11.43
CA LEU A 161 -12.88 -10.57 -10.75
C LEU A 161 -12.40 -9.85 -9.49
N MET A 162 -12.15 -8.53 -9.54
CA MET A 162 -11.81 -7.73 -8.37
C MET A 162 -12.87 -7.89 -7.26
N GLY A 163 -14.15 -7.82 -7.60
CA GLY A 163 -15.24 -8.01 -6.65
C GLY A 163 -15.23 -9.41 -6.02
N ARG A 164 -14.86 -10.46 -6.76
CA ARG A 164 -14.72 -11.83 -6.22
C ARG A 164 -13.51 -11.98 -5.30
N VAL A 165 -12.37 -11.42 -5.68
CA VAL A 165 -11.15 -11.37 -4.86
C VAL A 165 -11.46 -10.65 -3.54
N ALA A 166 -11.98 -9.44 -3.60
CA ALA A 166 -12.32 -8.64 -2.42
C ALA A 166 -13.37 -9.33 -1.53
N SER A 167 -14.38 -10.01 -2.13
CA SER A 167 -15.36 -10.76 -1.37
C SER A 167 -14.74 -11.95 -0.62
N SER A 168 -13.74 -12.61 -1.20
CA SER A 168 -13.01 -13.68 -0.54
C SER A 168 -12.19 -13.16 0.63
N ILE A 169 -11.45 -12.06 0.43
CA ILE A 169 -10.68 -11.41 1.50
C ILE A 169 -11.61 -10.97 2.64
N ALA A 170 -12.76 -10.37 2.30
CA ALA A 170 -13.75 -9.94 3.28
C ALA A 170 -14.30 -11.10 4.13
N ARG A 171 -14.54 -12.28 3.53
CA ARG A 171 -14.96 -13.49 4.29
C ARG A 171 -13.87 -13.93 5.28
N GLU A 172 -12.60 -13.95 4.87
CA GLU A 172 -11.48 -14.31 5.73
C GLU A 172 -11.28 -13.29 6.86
N THR A 173 -11.45 -12.01 6.57
CA THR A 173 -11.40 -10.88 7.52
C THR A 173 -12.49 -10.98 8.57
N LYS A 174 -13.74 -11.15 8.12
CA LYS A 174 -14.91 -11.24 9.00
C LYS A 174 -14.86 -12.42 9.95
N ARG A 175 -14.39 -13.60 9.47
CA ARG A 175 -14.25 -14.82 10.30
C ARG A 175 -13.28 -14.63 11.46
N ARG A 176 -12.29 -13.72 11.34
CA ARG A 176 -11.33 -13.38 12.40
C ARG A 176 -11.84 -12.33 13.37
N GLY A 177 -13.00 -11.72 13.13
CA GLY A 177 -13.57 -10.67 13.99
C GLY A 177 -13.11 -9.26 13.63
N ILE A 178 -12.33 -9.09 12.59
CA ILE A 178 -11.88 -7.79 12.05
C ILE A 178 -13.08 -7.11 11.36
N ARG A 179 -13.25 -5.79 11.60
CA ARG A 179 -14.41 -5.02 11.14
C ARG A 179 -14.05 -3.77 10.36
N ASP A 180 -12.77 -3.43 10.27
CA ASP A 180 -12.25 -2.33 9.47
C ASP A 180 -10.96 -2.78 8.80
N ILE A 181 -10.76 -2.41 7.53
CA ILE A 181 -9.53 -2.65 6.80
C ILE A 181 -8.95 -1.33 6.30
N LEU A 182 -7.64 -1.17 6.48
CA LEU A 182 -6.90 0.01 6.05
C LEU A 182 -6.56 -0.07 4.55
N SER A 183 -7.58 -0.27 3.75
CA SER A 183 -7.51 -0.58 2.31
C SER A 183 -8.77 -0.11 1.59
N PRO A 184 -8.72 0.15 0.26
CA PRO A 184 -7.62 -0.01 -0.68
C PRO A 184 -6.73 1.23 -0.81
N VAL A 185 -5.56 1.10 -1.47
CA VAL A 185 -4.76 2.25 -1.93
C VAL A 185 -5.28 2.70 -3.28
N VAL A 186 -5.92 3.87 -3.31
CA VAL A 186 -6.50 4.45 -4.54
C VAL A 186 -5.75 5.71 -5.00
N ASN A 187 -4.53 5.90 -4.50
CA ASN A 187 -3.61 6.89 -5.04
C ASN A 187 -3.26 6.56 -6.49
N LEU A 188 -2.99 7.58 -7.30
CA LEU A 188 -2.58 7.41 -8.70
C LEU A 188 -1.06 7.27 -8.79
N ALA A 189 -0.58 6.29 -9.53
CA ALA A 189 0.84 6.11 -9.85
C ALA A 189 1.29 7.11 -10.93
N SER A 190 1.19 8.41 -10.63
CA SER A 190 1.52 9.50 -11.55
C SER A 190 3.03 9.59 -11.85
N ASP A 191 3.87 8.99 -11.02
CA ASP A 191 5.30 8.83 -11.22
C ASP A 191 5.74 7.43 -10.78
N VAL A 192 6.16 6.60 -11.71
CA VAL A 192 6.52 5.19 -11.48
C VAL A 192 7.84 4.98 -10.73
N ARG A 193 8.52 6.06 -10.32
CA ARG A 193 9.65 5.99 -9.37
C ARG A 193 9.18 5.75 -7.93
N TRP A 194 7.94 6.07 -7.64
CA TRP A 194 7.33 5.88 -6.32
C TRP A 194 7.35 4.42 -5.89
N GLY A 195 7.96 4.14 -4.73
CA GLY A 195 8.12 2.79 -4.21
C GLY A 195 6.80 2.07 -3.93
N ARG A 196 5.72 2.81 -3.64
CA ARG A 196 4.38 2.26 -3.38
C ARG A 196 3.50 2.12 -4.62
N THR A 197 4.06 2.25 -5.83
CA THR A 197 3.33 2.00 -7.09
C THR A 197 2.66 0.63 -7.09
N GLU A 198 3.30 -0.39 -6.51
CA GLU A 198 2.78 -1.76 -6.39
C GLU A 198 1.41 -1.86 -5.70
N GLU A 199 1.14 -0.94 -4.76
CA GLU A 199 -0.08 -0.94 -3.94
C GLU A 199 -1.28 -0.33 -4.67
N THR A 200 -1.05 0.38 -5.78
CA THR A 200 -2.05 1.19 -6.49
C THR A 200 -2.80 0.39 -7.57
N TYR A 201 -3.86 1.01 -8.10
CA TYR A 201 -4.54 0.53 -9.31
C TYR A 201 -4.06 1.23 -10.58
N GLY A 202 -2.88 1.86 -10.56
CA GLY A 202 -2.22 2.47 -11.70
C GLY A 202 -2.36 3.99 -11.77
N GLU A 203 -2.06 4.54 -12.97
CA GLU A 203 -1.96 5.99 -13.20
C GLU A 203 -3.29 6.66 -13.55
N ASP A 204 -4.29 5.89 -13.94
CA ASP A 204 -5.53 6.42 -14.50
C ASP A 204 -6.65 6.53 -13.46
N PRO A 205 -7.31 7.70 -13.32
CA PRO A 205 -8.35 7.90 -12.32
C PRO A 205 -9.61 7.06 -12.57
N PHE A 206 -9.97 6.77 -13.84
CA PHE A 206 -11.15 5.96 -14.14
C PHE A 206 -10.92 4.48 -13.82
N LEU A 207 -9.77 3.92 -14.21
CA LEU A 207 -9.40 2.54 -13.87
C LEU A 207 -9.29 2.37 -12.35
N ALA A 208 -8.59 3.30 -11.67
CA ALA A 208 -8.43 3.28 -10.22
C ALA A 208 -9.79 3.37 -9.49
N SER A 209 -10.71 4.23 -9.98
CA SER A 209 -12.08 4.29 -9.46
C SER A 209 -12.85 2.99 -9.67
N ALA A 210 -12.81 2.42 -10.87
CA ALA A 210 -13.56 1.21 -11.20
C ALA A 210 -13.12 0.02 -10.33
N MET A 211 -11.79 -0.16 -10.17
CA MET A 211 -11.22 -1.21 -9.34
C MET A 211 -11.47 -0.94 -7.84
N GLY A 212 -11.28 0.31 -7.39
CA GLY A 212 -11.53 0.73 -6.01
C GLY A 212 -12.99 0.54 -5.59
N VAL A 213 -13.94 0.94 -6.42
CA VAL A 213 -15.38 0.75 -6.17
C VAL A 213 -15.75 -0.73 -6.08
N ALA A 214 -15.19 -1.58 -6.96
CA ALA A 214 -15.43 -3.02 -6.93
C ALA A 214 -14.89 -3.64 -5.63
N PHE A 215 -13.71 -3.24 -5.20
CA PHE A 215 -13.09 -3.67 -3.94
C PHE A 215 -13.91 -3.22 -2.73
N VAL A 216 -14.13 -1.91 -2.59
CA VAL A 216 -14.87 -1.30 -1.48
C VAL A 216 -16.27 -1.89 -1.34
N GLY A 217 -17.03 -1.93 -2.43
CA GLY A 217 -18.40 -2.45 -2.40
C GLY A 217 -18.48 -3.92 -1.97
N ALA A 218 -17.47 -4.73 -2.23
CA ALA A 218 -17.44 -6.13 -1.82
C ALA A 218 -17.28 -6.29 -0.29
N PHE A 219 -16.49 -5.45 0.37
CA PHE A 219 -16.30 -5.43 1.81
C PHE A 219 -17.50 -4.79 2.53
N GLU A 220 -17.94 -3.62 2.07
CA GLU A 220 -19.05 -2.88 2.70
C GLU A 220 -20.36 -3.69 2.70
N ARG A 221 -20.65 -4.44 1.61
CA ARG A 221 -21.79 -5.37 1.57
C ARG A 221 -21.70 -6.51 2.60
N GLN A 222 -20.52 -6.83 3.09
CA GLN A 222 -20.32 -7.82 4.16
C GLN A 222 -20.25 -7.19 5.54
N ASN A 223 -20.55 -5.89 5.62
CA ASN A 223 -20.48 -5.07 6.83
C ASN A 223 -19.08 -5.06 7.47
N ILE A 224 -18.06 -4.82 6.65
CA ILE A 224 -16.70 -4.50 7.03
C ILE A 224 -16.41 -3.10 6.48
N ILE A 225 -15.92 -2.21 7.32
CA ILE A 225 -15.52 -0.85 6.92
C ILE A 225 -14.28 -0.96 6.04
N THR A 226 -14.26 -0.16 4.99
CA THR A 226 -13.09 0.05 4.13
C THR A 226 -12.56 1.46 4.35
N THR A 227 -11.24 1.60 4.24
CA THR A 227 -10.53 2.85 4.46
C THR A 227 -9.65 3.16 3.26
N PRO A 228 -10.23 3.69 2.14
CA PRO A 228 -9.44 4.16 1.01
C PRO A 228 -8.34 5.12 1.46
N LYS A 229 -7.13 4.93 0.93
CA LYS A 229 -5.94 5.65 1.36
C LYS A 229 -5.03 5.98 0.18
N HIS A 230 -4.15 6.96 0.30
CA HIS A 230 -3.96 7.95 1.37
C HIS A 230 -4.45 9.30 0.86
N PHE A 231 -5.34 9.95 1.57
CA PHE A 231 -6.03 11.18 1.15
C PHE A 231 -5.16 12.40 1.51
N VAL A 232 -4.45 13.03 0.52
CA VAL A 232 -4.52 12.84 -0.93
C VAL A 232 -3.13 12.82 -1.56
N ALA A 233 -3.07 12.24 -2.73
CA ALA A 233 -1.92 12.13 -3.65
C ALA A 233 -0.80 11.20 -3.15
N ASN A 234 -0.17 11.46 -2.04
CA ASN A 234 0.89 10.67 -1.38
C ASN A 234 2.19 10.46 -2.19
N VAL A 235 2.23 10.83 -3.46
CA VAL A 235 3.42 10.84 -4.31
C VAL A 235 3.71 12.28 -4.73
N GLY A 236 4.87 12.80 -4.34
CA GLY A 236 5.30 14.17 -4.64
C GLY A 236 6.39 14.26 -5.70
N ASP A 237 7.05 15.40 -5.74
CA ASP A 237 8.06 15.73 -6.73
C ASP A 237 9.16 14.68 -6.82
N GLY A 238 9.45 14.26 -8.04
CA GLY A 238 10.47 13.24 -8.33
C GLY A 238 10.05 11.81 -7.99
N GLY A 239 8.75 11.55 -7.84
CA GLY A 239 8.23 10.23 -7.51
C GLY A 239 8.54 9.78 -6.09
N ARG A 240 8.73 10.74 -5.17
CA ARG A 240 9.10 10.44 -3.78
C ARG A 240 7.87 10.26 -2.92
N ASP A 241 7.94 9.24 -2.08
CA ASP A 241 6.90 8.92 -1.11
C ASP A 241 6.75 10.07 -0.09
N SER A 242 5.49 10.45 0.15
CA SER A 242 5.13 11.42 1.19
C SER A 242 5.74 12.83 1.04
N TYR A 243 6.27 13.16 -0.14
CA TYR A 243 6.78 14.50 -0.43
C TYR A 243 5.66 15.53 -0.53
N PRO A 244 5.95 16.84 -0.28
CA PRO A 244 4.95 17.90 -0.38
C PRO A 244 4.23 17.92 -1.73
N ILE A 245 2.92 18.12 -1.70
CA ILE A 245 2.07 18.19 -2.89
C ILE A 245 1.76 19.65 -3.22
N HIS A 246 2.07 20.05 -4.45
CA HIS A 246 1.86 21.39 -5.00
C HIS A 246 0.82 21.41 -6.12
N TYR A 247 -0.10 20.45 -6.13
CA TYR A 247 -1.16 20.36 -7.14
C TYR A 247 -2.24 21.41 -6.87
N ASN A 248 -2.65 22.10 -7.94
CA ASN A 248 -3.78 23.01 -7.87
C ASN A 248 -5.10 22.24 -7.70
N GLU A 249 -6.14 22.96 -7.25
CA GLU A 249 -7.46 22.39 -6.98
C GLU A 249 -8.06 21.68 -8.20
N ARG A 250 -7.92 22.24 -9.42
CA ARG A 250 -8.37 21.60 -10.66
C ARG A 250 -7.77 20.21 -10.86
N LEU A 251 -6.47 20.08 -10.69
CA LEU A 251 -5.79 18.79 -10.87
C LEU A 251 -6.22 17.79 -9.80
N LEU A 252 -6.41 18.25 -8.56
CA LEU A 252 -6.93 17.42 -7.48
C LEU A 252 -8.35 16.93 -7.80
N ASP A 253 -9.27 17.83 -8.17
CA ASP A 253 -10.67 17.50 -8.45
C ASP A 253 -10.86 16.66 -9.72
N GLU A 254 -10.07 16.90 -10.78
CA GLU A 254 -10.20 16.16 -12.05
C GLU A 254 -9.50 14.79 -12.05
N GLN A 255 -8.53 14.57 -11.15
CA GLN A 255 -7.75 13.33 -11.13
C GLN A 255 -7.65 12.69 -9.74
N PHE A 256 -6.93 13.32 -8.80
CA PHE A 256 -6.52 12.66 -7.55
C PHE A 256 -7.66 12.43 -6.56
N PHE A 257 -8.70 13.25 -6.57
CA PHE A 257 -9.89 13.07 -5.74
C PHE A 257 -10.87 12.05 -6.31
N VAL A 258 -10.87 11.83 -7.63
CA VAL A 258 -11.86 11.01 -8.32
C VAL A 258 -11.97 9.60 -7.73
N PRO A 259 -10.90 8.83 -7.53
CA PRO A 259 -11.02 7.48 -6.97
C PRO A 259 -11.53 7.46 -5.52
N PHE A 260 -11.16 8.44 -4.70
CA PHE A 260 -11.65 8.56 -3.32
C PHE A 260 -13.16 8.86 -3.29
N LYS A 261 -13.57 9.85 -4.08
CA LYS A 261 -14.97 10.24 -4.17
C LYS A 261 -15.84 9.08 -4.65
N ASP A 262 -15.39 8.37 -5.67
CA ASP A 262 -16.12 7.21 -6.19
C ASP A 262 -16.15 6.04 -5.17
N CYS A 263 -15.10 5.79 -4.43
CA CYS A 263 -15.11 4.82 -3.34
C CYS A 263 -16.13 5.15 -2.26
N ILE A 264 -16.33 6.45 -1.95
CA ILE A 264 -17.35 6.91 -1.00
C ILE A 264 -18.75 6.79 -1.62
N GLU A 265 -18.99 7.45 -2.76
CA GLU A 265 -20.33 7.65 -3.31
C GLU A 265 -20.91 6.38 -3.98
N LYS A 266 -20.05 5.62 -4.69
CA LYS A 266 -20.44 4.41 -5.45
C LYS A 266 -20.08 3.12 -4.70
N GLY A 267 -18.94 3.12 -3.99
CA GLY A 267 -18.47 1.98 -3.20
C GLY A 267 -19.12 1.86 -1.83
N GLY A 268 -19.49 2.99 -1.22
CA GLY A 268 -20.11 3.07 0.11
C GLY A 268 -19.11 3.05 1.26
N SER A 269 -17.85 3.48 1.04
CA SER A 269 -16.81 3.51 2.07
C SER A 269 -17.20 4.39 3.26
N ARG A 270 -17.01 3.85 4.48
CA ARG A 270 -17.34 4.51 5.74
C ARG A 270 -16.14 5.10 6.47
N SER A 271 -14.93 4.95 5.94
CA SER A 271 -13.72 5.56 6.47
C SER A 271 -12.82 6.08 5.34
N ILE A 272 -11.92 7.00 5.67
CA ILE A 272 -10.85 7.52 4.80
C ILE A 272 -9.59 7.70 5.66
N MET A 273 -8.40 7.36 5.12
CA MET A 273 -7.13 7.63 5.77
C MET A 273 -6.41 8.80 5.10
N THR A 274 -5.92 9.76 5.90
CA THR A 274 -5.10 10.88 5.39
C THR A 274 -3.71 10.42 4.97
N ALA A 275 -3.08 11.18 4.07
CA ALA A 275 -1.69 10.94 3.66
C ALA A 275 -0.69 11.54 4.66
N TYR A 276 0.58 11.11 4.58
CA TYR A 276 1.69 11.69 5.33
C TYR A 276 2.10 13.08 4.84
N ASN A 277 1.92 13.36 3.55
CA ASN A 277 2.40 14.59 2.92
C ASN A 277 1.64 15.84 3.35
N SER A 278 2.22 16.99 3.10
CA SER A 278 1.49 18.26 3.09
C SER A 278 0.84 18.51 1.72
N VAL A 279 -0.27 19.24 1.74
CA VAL A 279 -0.94 19.77 0.55
C VAL A 279 -0.93 21.29 0.66
N ASP A 280 -0.26 21.94 -0.27
CA ASP A 280 -0.07 23.41 -0.25
C ASP A 280 0.47 23.92 1.12
N GLY A 281 1.48 23.22 1.64
CA GLY A 281 2.18 23.56 2.90
C GLY A 281 1.45 23.13 4.18
N THR A 282 0.22 22.61 4.13
CA THR A 282 -0.51 22.14 5.31
C THR A 282 -0.53 20.61 5.34
N ALA A 283 -0.15 20.01 6.46
CA ALA A 283 -0.17 18.56 6.64
C ALA A 283 -1.58 18.00 6.35
N ALA A 284 -1.68 16.95 5.54
CA ALA A 284 -2.97 16.40 5.13
C ALA A 284 -3.86 16.00 6.32
N SER A 285 -3.25 15.56 7.43
CA SER A 285 -3.95 15.17 8.67
C SER A 285 -4.58 16.35 9.43
N SER A 286 -4.19 17.59 9.13
CA SER A 286 -4.71 18.80 9.79
C SER A 286 -5.26 19.86 8.81
N ASN A 287 -5.34 19.51 7.53
CA ASN A 287 -5.77 20.42 6.48
C ASN A 287 -7.31 20.60 6.49
N ALA A 288 -7.79 21.68 7.07
CA ALA A 288 -9.22 21.98 7.20
C ALA A 288 -9.92 22.11 5.85
N TRP A 289 -9.25 22.70 4.84
CA TRP A 289 -9.80 22.76 3.49
C TRP A 289 -10.06 21.35 2.93
N LEU A 290 -9.08 20.46 3.10
CA LEU A 290 -9.18 19.08 2.61
C LEU A 290 -10.26 18.27 3.35
N LEU A 291 -10.22 18.29 4.70
CA LEU A 291 -11.03 17.40 5.52
C LEU A 291 -12.41 17.95 5.86
N LEU A 292 -12.54 19.27 6.13
CA LEU A 292 -13.83 19.87 6.45
C LEU A 292 -14.54 20.38 5.20
N ASP A 293 -13.85 21.18 4.37
CA ASP A 293 -14.55 21.86 3.27
C ASP A 293 -14.78 20.91 2.08
N LYS A 294 -13.76 20.21 1.59
CA LYS A 294 -13.92 19.25 0.48
C LYS A 294 -14.64 17.99 0.91
N LEU A 295 -14.06 17.21 1.84
CA LEU A 295 -14.56 15.88 2.16
C LEU A 295 -15.91 15.91 2.90
N LYS A 296 -15.99 16.64 4.03
CA LYS A 296 -17.18 16.58 4.89
C LYS A 296 -18.33 17.48 4.44
N LYS A 297 -18.03 18.71 3.95
CA LYS A 297 -19.08 19.66 3.51
C LYS A 297 -19.44 19.45 2.04
N GLN A 298 -18.47 19.51 1.12
CA GLN A 298 -18.77 19.49 -0.32
C GLN A 298 -19.21 18.10 -0.78
N TRP A 299 -18.52 17.02 -0.37
CA TRP A 299 -18.94 15.64 -0.71
C TRP A 299 -19.96 15.05 0.27
N GLY A 300 -20.20 15.72 1.40
CA GLY A 300 -21.18 15.26 2.39
C GLY A 300 -20.79 13.97 3.11
N PHE A 301 -19.51 13.66 3.21
CA PHE A 301 -19.00 12.43 3.83
C PHE A 301 -19.48 12.27 5.28
N LYS A 302 -20.16 11.17 5.58
CA LYS A 302 -20.74 10.87 6.90
C LYS A 302 -19.91 9.93 7.75
N GLY A 303 -18.95 9.23 7.15
CA GLY A 303 -18.02 8.34 7.84
C GLY A 303 -16.99 9.10 8.69
N PHE A 304 -15.97 8.42 9.13
CA PHE A 304 -14.87 8.98 9.92
C PHE A 304 -13.56 9.03 9.13
N VAL A 305 -12.69 9.96 9.52
CA VAL A 305 -11.35 10.15 8.93
C VAL A 305 -10.32 9.72 9.95
N ILE A 306 -9.43 8.79 9.57
CA ILE A 306 -8.27 8.40 10.38
C ILE A 306 -7.00 9.04 9.82
N SER A 307 -6.01 9.29 10.67
CA SER A 307 -4.66 9.60 10.19
C SER A 307 -3.96 8.33 9.71
N ASP A 308 -2.97 8.46 8.84
CA ASP A 308 -1.98 7.39 8.67
C ASP A 308 -1.19 7.17 9.99
N ALA A 309 -0.48 6.06 10.12
CA ALA A 309 0.24 5.69 11.33
C ALA A 309 1.27 6.77 11.71
N ASN A 310 1.12 7.36 12.90
CA ASN A 310 1.93 8.46 13.41
C ASN A 310 1.93 9.77 12.57
N ALA A 311 1.08 9.90 11.54
CA ALA A 311 1.07 11.07 10.66
C ALA A 311 0.75 12.38 11.40
N VAL A 312 -0.04 12.32 12.49
CA VAL A 312 -0.31 13.50 13.32
C VAL A 312 0.98 14.02 13.96
N GLY A 313 1.85 13.12 14.44
CA GLY A 313 3.18 13.49 14.94
C GLY A 313 4.11 14.07 13.88
N GLY A 314 3.83 13.78 12.60
CA GLY A 314 4.54 14.34 11.45
C GLY A 314 4.50 15.87 11.37
N GLU A 315 3.48 16.53 11.93
CA GLU A 315 3.48 17.99 12.01
C GLU A 315 4.66 18.55 12.82
N LEU A 316 5.09 17.84 13.86
CA LEU A 316 6.23 18.23 14.67
C LEU A 316 7.55 17.85 13.98
N VAL A 317 7.70 16.61 13.54
CA VAL A 317 9.01 16.05 13.13
C VAL A 317 9.29 16.14 11.62
N LEU A 318 8.27 16.32 10.76
CA LEU A 318 8.40 16.39 9.30
C LEU A 318 8.06 17.79 8.76
N HIS A 319 6.88 18.30 9.14
CA HIS A 319 6.35 19.53 8.57
C HIS A 319 6.78 20.78 9.34
N HIS A 320 7.22 20.61 10.61
CA HIS A 320 7.61 21.70 11.53
C HIS A 320 6.52 22.79 11.68
N THR A 321 5.25 22.36 11.70
CA THR A 321 4.06 23.22 11.80
C THR A 321 3.41 23.19 13.18
N ALA A 322 3.85 22.28 14.07
CA ALA A 322 3.44 22.22 15.47
C ALA A 322 4.63 22.36 16.41
N SER A 323 4.42 22.95 17.57
CA SER A 323 5.45 23.14 18.60
C SER A 323 5.66 21.93 19.50
N ASP A 324 4.63 21.10 19.63
CA ASP A 324 4.59 19.91 20.48
C ASP A 324 3.50 18.95 20.01
N TYR A 325 3.46 17.71 20.52
CA TYR A 325 2.45 16.71 20.17
C TYR A 325 1.01 17.12 20.55
N PRO A 326 0.75 17.78 21.71
CA PRO A 326 -0.59 18.29 21.99
C PRO A 326 -1.10 19.33 20.99
N SER A 327 -0.24 20.23 20.48
CA SER A 327 -0.63 21.18 19.43
C SER A 327 -0.89 20.48 18.10
N SER A 328 -0.09 19.48 17.73
CA SER A 328 -0.33 18.63 16.57
C SER A 328 -1.71 17.95 16.62
N ALA A 329 -2.06 17.34 17.75
CA ALA A 329 -3.37 16.71 17.94
C ALA A 329 -4.52 17.75 17.88
N GLN A 330 -4.32 18.94 18.46
CA GLN A 330 -5.28 20.05 18.38
C GLN A 330 -5.49 20.49 16.91
N HIS A 331 -4.42 20.70 16.14
CA HIS A 331 -4.52 21.07 14.73
C HIS A 331 -5.27 20.00 13.95
N ALA A 332 -4.92 18.74 14.11
CA ALA A 332 -5.51 17.62 13.39
C ALA A 332 -7.02 17.50 13.67
N ILE A 333 -7.44 17.47 14.94
CA ILE A 333 -8.85 17.30 15.29
C ILE A 333 -9.65 18.53 14.86
N ASN A 334 -9.16 19.75 15.15
CA ASN A 334 -9.85 20.98 14.74
C ASN A 334 -9.87 21.13 13.21
N GLY A 335 -8.84 20.62 12.50
CA GLY A 335 -8.75 20.57 11.05
C GLY A 335 -9.65 19.53 10.38
N GLY A 336 -10.33 18.67 11.15
CA GLY A 336 -11.30 17.73 10.60
C GLY A 336 -10.96 16.25 10.73
N LEU A 337 -9.82 15.88 11.30
CA LEU A 337 -9.49 14.50 11.62
C LEU A 337 -10.44 13.96 12.69
N ASP A 338 -10.83 12.71 12.59
CA ASP A 338 -11.74 12.08 13.56
C ASP A 338 -11.04 11.08 14.45
N VAL A 339 -9.98 10.40 13.98
CA VAL A 339 -9.26 9.39 14.72
C VAL A 339 -7.75 9.54 14.51
N ILE A 340 -7.01 9.58 15.61
CA ILE A 340 -5.55 9.63 15.62
C ILE A 340 -5.04 8.18 15.66
N PHE A 341 -4.28 7.76 14.65
CA PHE A 341 -3.61 6.47 14.61
C PHE A 341 -2.18 6.62 15.12
N GLN A 342 -1.91 6.06 16.31
CA GLN A 342 -0.60 6.02 16.92
C GLN A 342 -0.13 4.58 17.16
N THR A 343 1.16 4.39 17.45
CA THR A 343 1.78 3.07 17.50
C THR A 343 1.90 2.47 18.90
N GLU A 344 1.62 3.24 19.95
CA GLU A 344 1.68 2.76 21.35
C GLU A 344 0.62 3.41 22.23
N TYR A 345 0.18 2.67 23.25
CA TYR A 345 -0.76 3.15 24.28
C TYR A 345 -0.31 4.46 24.95
N LYS A 346 0.98 4.53 25.34
CA LYS A 346 1.52 5.71 26.04
C LYS A 346 1.49 6.99 25.21
N HIS A 347 1.38 6.90 23.89
CA HIS A 347 1.29 8.05 23.00
C HIS A 347 -0.01 8.84 23.21
N HIS A 348 -1.09 8.22 23.74
CA HIS A 348 -2.29 8.98 24.11
C HIS A 348 -1.97 10.13 25.06
N ALA A 349 -1.20 9.87 26.12
CA ALA A 349 -0.81 10.92 27.07
C ALA A 349 0.13 12.00 26.47
N LEU A 350 0.83 11.70 25.37
CA LEU A 350 1.64 12.68 24.64
C LEU A 350 0.77 13.60 23.78
N PHE A 351 -0.21 13.05 23.08
CA PHE A 351 -1.04 13.78 22.11
C PHE A 351 -2.27 14.43 22.77
N LEU A 352 -2.91 13.74 23.69
CA LEU A 352 -4.19 14.08 24.29
C LEU A 352 -4.11 14.08 25.84
N PRO A 353 -3.12 14.77 26.48
CA PRO A 353 -3.10 14.90 27.92
C PRO A 353 -4.32 15.72 28.40
N ASP A 354 -4.84 15.43 29.58
CA ASP A 354 -6.03 16.10 30.16
C ASP A 354 -5.94 17.63 30.11
N SER A 355 -4.75 18.19 30.35
CA SER A 355 -4.48 19.63 30.31
C SER A 355 -4.68 20.25 28.91
N SER A 356 -4.62 19.46 27.84
CA SER A 356 -4.75 19.93 26.45
C SER A 356 -6.14 19.74 25.85
N LEU A 357 -6.98 18.87 26.42
CA LEU A 357 -8.31 18.58 25.89
C LEU A 357 -9.20 19.83 25.80
N SER A 358 -8.99 20.81 26.72
CA SER A 358 -9.70 22.09 26.67
C SER A 358 -9.34 23.00 25.48
N ARG A 359 -8.23 22.71 24.76
CA ARG A 359 -7.80 23.44 23.55
C ARG A 359 -8.46 22.93 22.27
N ILE A 360 -9.03 21.73 22.34
CA ILE A 360 -9.78 21.14 21.22
C ILE A 360 -11.18 21.69 21.24
N ASP A 361 -11.68 22.11 20.08
CA ASP A 361 -13.08 22.53 19.94
C ASP A 361 -14.02 21.40 20.37
N THR A 362 -14.84 21.67 21.37
CA THR A 362 -15.74 20.67 21.96
C THR A 362 -16.77 20.16 20.94
N ALA A 363 -17.25 21.00 20.03
CA ALA A 363 -18.17 20.59 18.98
C ALA A 363 -17.48 19.66 17.99
N ARG A 364 -16.20 19.96 17.65
CA ARG A 364 -15.40 19.12 16.75
C ARG A 364 -15.05 17.77 17.39
N LEU A 365 -14.68 17.75 18.66
CA LEU A 365 -14.45 16.51 19.40
C LEU A 365 -15.72 15.64 19.46
N ASN A 366 -16.85 16.26 19.77
CA ASN A 366 -18.14 15.57 19.80
C ASN A 366 -18.56 15.02 18.43
N ASP A 367 -18.31 15.75 17.32
CA ASP A 367 -18.57 15.24 15.98
C ASP A 367 -17.65 14.06 15.63
N ALA A 368 -16.35 14.11 16.01
CA ALA A 368 -15.42 13.01 15.79
C ALA A 368 -15.88 11.73 16.50
N VAL A 369 -16.18 11.85 17.80
CA VAL A 369 -16.68 10.73 18.59
C VAL A 369 -18.01 10.21 18.06
N ALA A 370 -18.94 11.10 17.68
CA ALA A 370 -20.24 10.71 17.12
C ALA A 370 -20.08 9.87 15.85
N ARG A 371 -19.14 10.21 14.96
CA ARG A 371 -18.84 9.44 13.74
C ARG A 371 -18.32 8.03 14.05
N VAL A 372 -17.41 7.92 15.04
CA VAL A 372 -16.89 6.62 15.49
C VAL A 372 -18.00 5.78 16.14
N LEU A 373 -18.81 6.36 17.03
CA LEU A 373 -19.92 5.66 17.67
C LEU A 373 -20.97 5.20 16.64
N ARG A 374 -21.29 6.04 15.65
CA ARG A 374 -22.17 5.65 14.53
C ARG A 374 -21.66 4.40 13.84
N ALA A 375 -20.38 4.39 13.46
CA ALA A 375 -19.75 3.23 12.85
C ALA A 375 -19.85 1.97 13.71
N LYS A 376 -19.61 2.07 15.02
CA LYS A 376 -19.75 0.96 15.98
C LYS A 376 -21.19 0.43 16.05
N PHE A 377 -22.19 1.31 16.03
CA PHE A 377 -23.62 0.92 15.99
C PHE A 377 -24.00 0.27 14.65
N GLU A 378 -23.60 0.86 13.52
CA GLU A 378 -23.88 0.34 12.17
C GLU A 378 -23.21 -1.02 11.92
N LEU A 379 -22.04 -1.26 12.49
CA LEU A 379 -21.38 -2.57 12.49
C LEU A 379 -22.15 -3.61 13.32
N GLY A 380 -23.10 -3.18 14.18
CA GLY A 380 -23.86 -4.03 15.10
C GLY A 380 -23.03 -4.54 16.27
N LEU A 381 -21.93 -3.88 16.63
CA LEU A 381 -21.01 -4.34 17.66
C LEU A 381 -21.61 -4.27 19.08
N PHE A 382 -22.61 -3.41 19.31
CA PHE A 382 -23.32 -3.35 20.59
C PHE A 382 -24.26 -4.54 20.80
N GLU A 383 -24.78 -5.12 19.73
CA GLU A 383 -25.67 -6.29 19.74
C GLU A 383 -24.88 -7.60 19.57
N HIS A 384 -23.85 -7.57 18.71
CA HIS A 384 -23.08 -8.75 18.31
C HIS A 384 -21.57 -8.46 18.37
N PRO A 385 -21.01 -8.22 19.59
CA PRO A 385 -19.60 -7.86 19.73
C PRO A 385 -18.64 -9.02 19.41
N TYR A 386 -19.14 -10.27 19.49
CA TYR A 386 -18.30 -11.47 19.38
C TYR A 386 -18.42 -12.12 18.01
N VAL A 387 -17.34 -12.75 17.57
CA VAL A 387 -17.31 -13.61 16.38
C VAL A 387 -17.40 -15.07 16.80
N SER A 388 -18.04 -15.90 15.95
CA SER A 388 -18.07 -17.35 16.19
C SER A 388 -16.68 -17.96 16.00
N GLU A 389 -16.24 -18.71 17.01
CA GLU A 389 -15.00 -19.47 16.96
C GLU A 389 -15.19 -20.87 16.36
N THR A 390 -16.45 -21.29 16.14
CA THR A 390 -16.78 -22.59 15.56
C THR A 390 -16.70 -22.53 14.03
N GLY A 391 -16.13 -23.58 13.42
CA GLY A 391 -16.01 -23.68 11.96
C GLY A 391 -14.89 -22.85 11.35
N ILE A 392 -14.02 -22.21 12.16
CA ILE A 392 -12.79 -21.61 11.69
C ILE A 392 -11.78 -22.75 11.46
N THR A 393 -11.57 -23.12 10.21
CA THR A 393 -10.55 -24.12 9.84
C THR A 393 -9.23 -23.43 9.57
N ALA A 394 -8.16 -23.99 10.12
CA ALA A 394 -6.80 -23.73 9.65
C ALA A 394 -6.60 -24.57 8.38
N GLY A 395 -6.81 -24.01 7.21
CA GLY A 395 -6.65 -24.77 5.99
C GLY A 395 -6.87 -23.94 4.73
N GLU A 396 -6.31 -24.45 3.64
CA GLU A 396 -6.44 -23.87 2.32
C GLU A 396 -7.92 -23.85 1.89
N ASP A 397 -8.41 -22.66 1.54
CA ASP A 397 -9.70 -22.53 0.87
C ASP A 397 -9.49 -22.76 -0.64
N LYS A 398 -9.97 -23.91 -1.13
CA LYS A 398 -9.81 -24.30 -2.55
C LYS A 398 -10.46 -23.31 -3.51
N GLU A 399 -11.58 -22.71 -3.12
CA GLU A 399 -12.24 -21.68 -3.91
C GLU A 399 -11.34 -20.44 -4.04
N ASN A 400 -10.79 -19.99 -2.91
CA ASN A 400 -9.88 -18.85 -2.89
C ASN A 400 -8.63 -19.10 -3.74
N LYS A 401 -8.03 -20.31 -3.67
CA LYS A 401 -6.90 -20.68 -4.56
C LYS A 401 -7.28 -20.65 -6.04
N THR A 402 -8.46 -21.11 -6.39
CA THR A 402 -8.95 -21.02 -7.78
C THR A 402 -9.06 -19.58 -8.24
N ILE A 403 -9.62 -18.69 -7.40
CA ILE A 403 -9.71 -17.26 -7.68
C ILE A 403 -8.31 -16.63 -7.76
N ALA A 404 -7.38 -16.99 -6.85
CA ALA A 404 -6.01 -16.49 -6.86
C ALA A 404 -5.27 -16.86 -8.16
N ARG A 405 -5.40 -18.12 -8.62
CA ARG A 405 -4.81 -18.56 -9.90
C ARG A 405 -5.43 -17.85 -11.10
N GLN A 406 -6.76 -17.66 -11.10
CA GLN A 406 -7.43 -16.88 -12.14
C GLN A 406 -6.92 -15.44 -12.18
N ALA A 407 -6.88 -14.77 -11.03
CA ALA A 407 -6.40 -13.40 -10.93
C ALA A 407 -4.94 -13.28 -11.42
N ALA A 408 -4.08 -14.23 -11.07
CA ALA A 408 -2.69 -14.27 -11.51
C ALA A 408 -2.55 -14.52 -13.03
N ARG A 409 -3.41 -15.35 -13.64
CA ARG A 409 -3.43 -15.54 -15.11
C ARG A 409 -3.85 -14.27 -15.84
N GLU A 410 -4.91 -13.63 -15.35
CA GLU A 410 -5.48 -12.44 -15.97
C GLU A 410 -4.59 -11.21 -15.78
N SER A 411 -3.76 -11.17 -14.73
CA SER A 411 -2.80 -10.09 -14.49
C SER A 411 -1.56 -10.15 -15.39
N PHE A 412 -1.25 -11.30 -15.99
CA PHE A 412 -0.05 -11.46 -16.83
C PHE A 412 -0.12 -10.56 -18.06
N VAL A 413 0.83 -9.63 -18.21
CA VAL A 413 0.94 -8.74 -19.37
C VAL A 413 2.07 -9.20 -20.27
N LEU A 414 1.75 -9.65 -21.47
CA LEU A 414 2.72 -9.99 -22.50
C LEU A 414 3.18 -8.72 -23.21
N LEU A 415 4.44 -8.31 -22.99
CA LEU A 415 5.01 -7.07 -23.52
C LEU A 415 5.67 -7.24 -24.89
N LYS A 416 6.28 -8.41 -25.14
CA LYS A 416 6.98 -8.73 -26.39
C LYS A 416 6.84 -10.22 -26.68
N ASN A 417 6.69 -10.61 -27.98
CA ASN A 417 6.67 -12.00 -28.41
C ASN A 417 7.09 -12.16 -29.89
N GLU A 418 8.34 -11.82 -30.16
CA GLU A 418 8.91 -11.95 -31.50
C GLU A 418 9.14 -13.40 -31.90
N GLY A 419 8.91 -13.73 -33.19
CA GLY A 419 9.04 -15.08 -33.68
C GLY A 419 8.07 -16.10 -33.06
N GLN A 420 7.05 -15.63 -32.31
CA GLN A 420 6.10 -16.48 -31.63
C GLN A 420 6.80 -17.55 -30.76
N VAL A 421 7.75 -17.12 -29.92
CA VAL A 421 8.45 -17.98 -28.96
C VAL A 421 7.51 -18.49 -27.90
N LEU A 422 6.50 -17.70 -27.55
CA LEU A 422 5.38 -18.11 -26.71
C LEU A 422 4.09 -18.24 -27.53
N PRO A 423 3.20 -19.20 -27.18
CA PRO A 423 3.40 -20.21 -26.16
C PRO A 423 4.52 -21.19 -26.52
N ILE A 424 5.09 -21.85 -25.51
CA ILE A 424 6.18 -22.83 -25.70
C ILE A 424 5.75 -23.88 -26.73
N ARG A 425 6.53 -23.99 -27.78
CA ARG A 425 6.21 -24.83 -28.95
C ARG A 425 6.29 -26.33 -28.60
N PRO A 426 5.44 -27.15 -29.18
CA PRO A 426 5.65 -28.60 -29.17
C PRO A 426 7.05 -28.97 -29.67
N GLY A 427 7.71 -29.89 -28.95
CA GLY A 427 9.05 -30.35 -29.33
C GLY A 427 10.19 -29.77 -28.46
N VAL A 428 9.95 -28.74 -27.67
CA VAL A 428 10.86 -28.29 -26.60
C VAL A 428 11.01 -29.44 -25.57
N LYS A 429 12.24 -29.89 -25.35
CA LYS A 429 12.56 -30.99 -24.40
C LYS A 429 13.31 -30.52 -23.16
N THR A 430 13.93 -29.34 -23.23
CA THR A 430 14.74 -28.81 -22.13
C THR A 430 14.52 -27.31 -21.99
N ILE A 431 14.17 -26.88 -20.78
CA ILE A 431 14.01 -25.45 -20.43
C ILE A 431 15.01 -25.10 -19.35
N ALA A 432 15.81 -24.05 -19.55
CA ALA A 432 16.58 -23.43 -18.48
C ALA A 432 15.72 -22.34 -17.81
N VAL A 433 15.54 -22.42 -16.51
CA VAL A 433 14.87 -21.40 -15.67
C VAL A 433 15.94 -20.75 -14.82
N LEU A 434 16.15 -19.46 -15.01
CA LEU A 434 17.30 -18.73 -14.50
C LEU A 434 16.85 -17.49 -13.71
N GLY A 435 17.64 -17.12 -12.70
CA GLY A 435 17.34 -15.98 -11.82
C GLY A 435 16.87 -16.43 -10.44
N ALA A 436 17.26 -15.69 -9.40
CA ALA A 436 16.85 -15.96 -8.02
C ALA A 436 15.32 -15.85 -7.86
N ASP A 437 14.70 -14.87 -8.52
CA ASP A 437 13.25 -14.64 -8.47
C ASP A 437 12.43 -15.79 -9.08
N ALA A 438 13.04 -16.68 -9.84
CA ALA A 438 12.37 -17.89 -10.33
C ALA A 438 12.01 -18.85 -9.19
N ALA A 439 12.89 -18.98 -8.19
CA ALA A 439 12.74 -19.91 -7.07
C ALA A 439 11.97 -19.28 -5.89
N GLU A 440 11.93 -17.96 -5.81
CA GLU A 440 11.24 -17.23 -4.76
C GLU A 440 9.81 -16.88 -5.19
N ALA A 441 8.82 -17.26 -4.38
CA ALA A 441 7.44 -16.83 -4.56
C ALA A 441 7.22 -15.50 -3.81
N ARG A 442 7.59 -14.39 -4.47
CA ARG A 442 7.43 -13.03 -3.88
C ARG A 442 5.99 -12.57 -3.99
N LEU A 443 5.49 -11.98 -2.91
CA LEU A 443 4.10 -11.55 -2.81
C LEU A 443 3.91 -10.02 -2.87
N GLY A 444 5.00 -9.24 -2.75
CA GLY A 444 4.96 -7.77 -2.65
C GLY A 444 4.77 -7.27 -1.23
N GLY A 445 4.63 -5.96 -1.08
CA GLY A 445 4.38 -5.29 0.20
C GLY A 445 2.98 -5.55 0.75
N TYR A 446 2.77 -5.29 2.04
CA TYR A 446 1.48 -5.48 2.72
C TYR A 446 0.82 -6.83 2.45
N SER A 447 1.62 -7.90 2.44
CA SER A 447 1.17 -9.28 2.23
C SER A 447 1.32 -10.13 3.48
N GLY A 448 0.36 -11.00 3.75
CA GLY A 448 0.56 -12.16 4.62
C GLY A 448 1.49 -13.19 3.96
N PRO A 449 1.85 -14.27 4.67
CA PRO A 449 2.77 -15.29 4.13
C PRO A 449 2.20 -16.10 2.98
N GLY A 450 0.88 -16.04 2.74
CA GLY A 450 0.14 -16.89 1.80
C GLY A 450 -0.01 -18.34 2.27
N ASN A 451 -0.78 -19.11 1.53
CA ASN A 451 -1.07 -20.52 1.82
C ASN A 451 -0.40 -21.44 0.79
N GLY A 452 0.80 -21.97 1.10
CA GLY A 452 1.47 -22.90 0.21
C GLY A 452 1.78 -22.26 -1.15
N LYS A 453 2.43 -21.10 -1.13
CA LYS A 453 2.78 -20.31 -2.32
C LYS A 453 3.69 -21.06 -3.29
N VAL A 454 3.40 -20.95 -4.58
CA VAL A 454 4.08 -21.65 -5.66
C VAL A 454 4.98 -20.69 -6.43
N SER A 455 6.30 -20.99 -6.45
CA SER A 455 7.27 -20.22 -7.24
C SER A 455 7.13 -20.48 -8.75
N ILE A 456 7.62 -19.54 -9.57
CA ILE A 456 7.62 -19.69 -11.04
C ILE A 456 8.38 -20.96 -11.47
N LEU A 457 9.53 -21.24 -10.83
CA LEU A 457 10.29 -22.47 -11.07
C LEU A 457 9.48 -23.73 -10.75
N GLN A 458 8.77 -23.72 -9.63
CA GLN A 458 7.92 -24.85 -9.23
C GLN A 458 6.77 -25.05 -10.22
N GLY A 459 6.03 -23.98 -10.55
CA GLY A 459 4.92 -24.06 -11.52
C GLY A 459 5.38 -24.56 -12.89
N ILE A 460 6.52 -24.07 -13.41
CA ILE A 460 7.08 -24.58 -14.66
C ILE A 460 7.46 -26.07 -14.57
N LYS A 461 8.09 -26.52 -13.44
CA LYS A 461 8.42 -27.93 -13.24
C LYS A 461 7.19 -28.82 -13.19
N GLU A 462 6.18 -28.43 -12.47
CA GLU A 462 4.91 -29.19 -12.35
C GLU A 462 4.20 -29.32 -13.70
N ARG A 463 4.12 -28.20 -14.44
CA ARG A 463 3.48 -28.21 -15.78
C ARG A 463 4.32 -28.99 -16.83
N ALA A 464 5.63 -28.90 -16.77
CA ALA A 464 6.55 -29.65 -17.64
C ALA A 464 6.45 -31.17 -17.43
N GLY A 465 6.19 -31.59 -16.20
CA GLY A 465 6.08 -33.02 -15.85
C GLY A 465 7.35 -33.80 -16.21
N ALA A 466 7.19 -35.07 -16.56
CA ALA A 466 8.30 -35.93 -17.00
C ALA A 466 8.73 -35.70 -18.47
N GLY A 467 7.93 -34.97 -19.24
CA GLY A 467 8.13 -34.79 -20.70
C GLY A 467 9.19 -33.74 -21.05
N ILE A 468 9.44 -32.78 -20.18
CA ILE A 468 10.38 -31.69 -20.42
C ILE A 468 11.33 -31.58 -19.22
N ARG A 469 12.63 -31.59 -19.50
CA ARG A 469 13.66 -31.39 -18.48
C ARG A 469 13.78 -29.91 -18.13
N VAL A 470 13.63 -29.57 -16.84
CA VAL A 470 13.84 -28.19 -16.33
C VAL A 470 15.20 -28.13 -15.61
N ILE A 471 16.06 -27.22 -16.07
CA ILE A 471 17.39 -26.95 -15.47
C ILE A 471 17.28 -25.59 -14.78
N TYR A 472 17.62 -25.54 -13.49
CA TYR A 472 17.65 -24.28 -12.74
C TYR A 472 19.09 -23.83 -12.47
N ALA A 473 19.34 -22.52 -12.58
CA ALA A 473 20.52 -21.86 -12.06
C ALA A 473 20.14 -20.46 -11.55
N GLU A 474 20.67 -20.08 -10.40
CA GLU A 474 20.35 -18.80 -9.76
C GLU A 474 20.78 -17.59 -10.60
N GLY A 475 21.97 -17.65 -11.22
CA GLY A 475 22.46 -16.59 -12.10
C GLY A 475 22.73 -15.28 -11.39
N ALA A 476 21.69 -14.49 -11.19
CA ALA A 476 21.74 -13.19 -10.50
C ALA A 476 20.55 -13.03 -9.55
N ASP A 477 20.73 -12.20 -8.55
CA ASP A 477 19.69 -11.74 -7.61
C ASP A 477 19.49 -10.21 -7.73
N ARG A 478 18.60 -9.63 -6.91
CA ARG A 478 18.32 -8.20 -6.85
C ARG A 478 19.39 -7.37 -6.14
N SER A 479 20.37 -8.00 -5.51
CA SER A 479 21.40 -7.31 -4.73
C SER A 479 22.48 -6.73 -5.64
N SER A 480 22.67 -5.43 -5.58
CA SER A 480 23.82 -4.74 -6.16
C SER A 480 25.00 -4.70 -5.20
N GLN A 481 24.79 -5.04 -3.92
CA GLN A 481 25.75 -4.91 -2.85
C GLN A 481 26.51 -6.22 -2.64
N ASN A 482 27.82 -6.10 -2.56
CA ASN A 482 28.72 -7.20 -2.18
C ASN A 482 29.23 -7.03 -0.75
N TYR A 483 28.41 -6.44 0.11
CA TYR A 483 28.68 -6.22 1.52
C TYR A 483 27.37 -6.29 2.32
N SER A 484 27.49 -6.57 3.62
CA SER A 484 26.35 -6.65 4.55
C SER A 484 26.69 -5.92 5.86
N VAL A 485 25.64 -5.57 6.61
CA VAL A 485 25.78 -5.03 7.96
C VAL A 485 26.53 -6.04 8.83
N ILE A 486 27.53 -5.58 9.59
CA ILE A 486 28.29 -6.43 10.49
C ILE A 486 27.38 -6.91 11.63
N PRO A 487 27.16 -8.23 11.76
CA PRO A 487 26.34 -8.77 12.84
C PRO A 487 26.95 -8.50 14.22
N GLY A 488 26.10 -8.24 15.20
CA GLY A 488 26.51 -7.96 16.59
C GLY A 488 27.41 -9.02 17.21
N ARG A 489 27.28 -10.31 16.83
CA ARG A 489 28.15 -11.39 17.30
C ARG A 489 29.65 -11.18 17.04
N TYR A 490 30.03 -10.29 16.15
CA TYR A 490 31.42 -9.90 15.87
C TYR A 490 31.83 -8.63 16.60
N LEU A 491 30.90 -7.94 17.23
CA LEU A 491 31.13 -6.69 17.96
C LEU A 491 31.09 -6.95 19.47
N GLN A 492 31.98 -6.33 20.23
CA GLN A 492 32.05 -6.54 21.67
C GLN A 492 32.50 -5.26 22.40
N TYR A 493 31.85 -4.97 23.51
CA TYR A 493 32.29 -3.98 24.50
C TYR A 493 32.10 -4.54 25.91
N ASP A 494 33.14 -4.49 26.74
CA ASP A 494 33.14 -5.00 28.13
C ASP A 494 32.52 -6.41 28.26
N GLY A 495 32.92 -7.32 27.35
CA GLY A 495 32.45 -8.71 27.36
C GLY A 495 31.02 -8.92 26.84
N LYS A 496 30.28 -7.87 26.49
CA LYS A 496 28.94 -7.94 25.95
C LYS A 496 28.92 -7.72 24.43
N GLU A 497 27.97 -8.34 23.73
CA GLU A 497 27.76 -8.17 22.28
C GLU A 497 27.31 -6.74 21.95
N GLY A 498 28.03 -6.05 21.06
CA GLY A 498 27.73 -4.70 20.60
C GLY A 498 28.86 -3.71 20.81
N LEU A 499 28.63 -2.45 20.45
CA LEU A 499 29.54 -1.32 20.68
C LEU A 499 28.93 -0.34 21.71
N HIS A 500 29.78 0.32 22.51
CA HIS A 500 29.37 1.38 23.42
C HIS A 500 29.17 2.67 22.66
N GLY A 501 27.94 3.15 22.59
CA GLY A 501 27.53 4.40 21.95
C GLY A 501 27.34 5.51 22.96
N ILE A 502 28.02 6.65 22.71
CA ILE A 502 27.90 7.89 23.47
C ILE A 502 27.27 8.93 22.55
N TYR A 503 26.18 9.52 23.02
CA TYR A 503 25.30 10.40 22.26
C TYR A 503 25.39 11.84 22.75
N PHE A 504 25.53 12.82 21.83
CA PHE A 504 25.76 14.22 22.15
C PHE A 504 24.74 15.12 21.43
N ALA A 505 24.20 16.14 22.15
CA ALA A 505 23.32 17.16 21.58
C ALA A 505 24.12 18.25 20.85
N SER A 506 25.08 17.85 20.03
CA SER A 506 25.85 18.74 19.18
C SER A 506 26.47 17.97 18.01
N ARG A 507 26.79 18.66 16.92
CA ARG A 507 27.50 18.08 15.77
C ARG A 507 28.86 17.45 16.11
N TYR A 508 29.43 17.77 17.24
CA TYR A 508 30.77 17.33 17.66
C TYR A 508 30.69 16.61 18.99
N ALA A 509 31.39 15.49 19.11
CA ALA A 509 31.49 14.72 20.34
C ALA A 509 32.40 15.39 21.40
N ASN A 510 32.18 16.69 21.64
CA ASN A 510 32.98 17.53 22.56
C ASN A 510 32.10 18.22 23.63
N SER A 511 30.81 17.90 23.69
CA SER A 511 29.88 18.37 24.71
C SER A 511 29.68 17.28 25.79
N LEU A 512 28.88 17.60 26.82
CA LEU A 512 28.48 16.59 27.79
C LEU A 512 27.59 15.53 27.10
N PRO A 513 27.81 14.25 27.37
CA PRO A 513 26.93 13.20 26.87
C PRO A 513 25.48 13.39 27.34
N VAL A 514 24.54 13.17 26.45
CA VAL A 514 23.09 13.16 26.76
C VAL A 514 22.62 11.75 27.08
N ALA A 515 23.18 10.76 26.38
CA ALA A 515 22.86 9.35 26.60
C ALA A 515 24.09 8.46 26.33
N GLU A 516 24.11 7.32 27.00
CA GLU A 516 25.07 6.24 26.72
C GLU A 516 24.31 4.91 26.71
N ARG A 517 24.65 4.04 25.75
CA ARG A 517 24.05 2.70 25.69
C ARG A 517 24.92 1.72 24.91
N LEU A 518 24.64 0.44 25.07
CA LEU A 518 25.24 -0.61 24.27
C LEU A 518 24.38 -0.86 23.05
N ASP A 519 24.91 -0.60 21.85
CA ASP A 519 24.26 -0.83 20.57
C ASP A 519 24.76 -2.17 20.01
N ARG A 520 23.83 -3.13 19.86
CA ARG A 520 24.17 -4.50 19.45
C ARG A 520 24.84 -4.58 18.08
N ASN A 521 24.39 -3.75 17.15
CA ASN A 521 25.00 -3.55 15.83
C ASN A 521 24.81 -2.10 15.40
N ILE A 522 25.58 -1.64 14.44
CA ILE A 522 25.38 -0.30 13.87
C ILE A 522 24.58 -0.47 12.58
N ASN A 523 23.28 -0.23 12.70
CA ASN A 523 22.29 -0.29 11.63
C ASN A 523 21.09 0.56 12.05
N PHE A 524 21.21 1.87 11.88
CA PHE A 524 20.24 2.83 12.38
C PHE A 524 19.66 3.67 11.25
N HIS A 525 18.40 4.04 11.44
CA HIS A 525 17.66 4.98 10.62
C HIS A 525 16.80 5.83 11.56
N TRP A 526 17.20 7.09 11.80
CA TRP A 526 16.61 7.98 12.80
C TRP A 526 15.91 9.20 12.19
N THR A 527 15.60 9.18 10.91
CA THR A 527 15.04 10.31 10.17
C THR A 527 13.80 10.92 10.84
N LEU A 528 12.96 10.09 11.49
CA LEU A 528 11.69 10.52 12.08
C LEU A 528 11.67 10.44 13.61
N SER A 529 12.79 10.11 14.23
CA SER A 529 12.87 9.99 15.69
C SER A 529 14.25 10.36 16.20
N PRO A 530 14.36 10.97 17.40
CA PRO A 530 15.66 11.20 18.00
C PRO A 530 16.36 9.86 18.32
N PRO A 531 17.69 9.79 18.21
CA PRO A 531 18.45 8.56 18.47
C PRO A 531 18.40 8.12 19.94
N ALA A 532 18.14 9.06 20.86
CA ALA A 532 17.99 8.79 22.30
C ALA A 532 17.12 9.86 22.97
N GLN A 533 16.56 9.53 24.13
CA GLN A 533 15.81 10.48 24.92
C GLN A 533 16.69 11.67 25.33
N GLY A 534 16.19 12.89 25.15
CA GLY A 534 16.90 14.13 25.41
C GLY A 534 17.66 14.69 24.22
N LEU A 535 17.62 14.03 23.06
CA LEU A 535 18.11 14.56 21.80
C LEU A 535 16.95 15.03 20.92
N THR A 536 17.27 15.87 19.95
CA THR A 536 16.40 16.25 18.83
C THR A 536 16.57 15.28 17.66
N THR A 537 15.70 15.35 16.67
CA THR A 537 15.83 14.59 15.40
C THR A 537 17.04 15.02 14.59
N ASP A 538 17.49 16.27 14.78
CA ASP A 538 18.57 16.90 14.05
C ASP A 538 19.67 17.44 15.00
N PHE A 539 20.85 17.76 14.49
CA PHE A 539 21.98 18.39 15.18
C PHE A 539 22.51 17.59 16.38
N TYR A 540 22.86 16.35 16.14
CA TYR A 540 23.50 15.49 17.14
C TYR A 540 24.74 14.77 16.59
N SER A 541 25.50 14.14 17.48
CA SER A 541 26.57 13.22 17.08
C SER A 541 26.58 12.00 17.98
N VAL A 542 27.18 10.93 17.47
CA VAL A 542 27.34 9.68 18.18
C VAL A 542 28.76 9.15 17.97
N GLN A 543 29.38 8.70 19.05
CA GLN A 543 30.63 7.97 19.00
C GLN A 543 30.43 6.55 19.52
N TRP A 544 30.75 5.56 18.71
CA TRP A 544 30.77 4.15 19.14
C TRP A 544 32.19 3.66 19.29
N THR A 545 32.44 2.89 20.34
CA THR A 545 33.72 2.27 20.63
C THR A 545 33.55 0.82 21.06
N GLY A 546 34.54 0.00 20.78
CA GLY A 546 34.59 -1.40 21.18
C GLY A 546 35.59 -2.24 20.36
N THR A 547 35.33 -3.52 20.23
CA THR A 547 36.19 -4.42 19.47
C THR A 547 35.41 -5.16 18.40
N LEU A 548 36.08 -5.42 17.26
CA LEU A 548 35.61 -6.23 16.15
C LEU A 548 36.42 -7.53 16.11
N THR A 549 35.74 -8.67 16.09
CA THR A 549 36.42 -10.00 15.93
C THR A 549 36.29 -10.44 14.48
N ALA A 550 37.40 -10.69 13.81
CA ALA A 550 37.42 -11.11 12.41
C ALA A 550 36.91 -12.54 12.19
N PRO A 551 35.95 -12.80 11.29
CA PRO A 551 35.41 -14.15 11.01
C PRO A 551 36.36 -15.01 10.19
N ALA A 552 37.21 -14.38 9.37
CA ALA A 552 38.13 -15.03 8.44
C ALA A 552 39.44 -14.26 8.30
N SER A 553 40.47 -14.90 7.79
CA SER A 553 41.75 -14.25 7.40
C SER A 553 41.68 -13.85 5.94
N GLY A 554 42.18 -12.67 5.61
CA GLY A 554 42.21 -12.17 4.23
C GLY A 554 42.03 -10.66 4.13
N LYS A 555 42.06 -10.18 2.90
CA LYS A 555 41.77 -8.80 2.56
C LYS A 555 40.28 -8.66 2.26
N PHE A 556 39.58 -7.90 3.07
CA PHE A 556 38.15 -7.62 2.93
C PHE A 556 37.90 -6.12 2.84
N ARG A 557 36.75 -5.75 2.28
CA ARG A 557 36.25 -4.38 2.30
C ARG A 557 35.41 -4.16 3.55
N ILE A 558 35.69 -3.12 4.29
CA ILE A 558 34.94 -2.68 5.47
C ILE A 558 34.68 -1.19 5.38
N GLY A 559 33.55 -0.71 5.89
CA GLY A 559 33.28 0.72 5.92
C GLY A 559 31.94 1.09 6.51
N LEU A 560 31.49 2.27 6.12
CA LEU A 560 30.25 2.87 6.60
C LEU A 560 29.34 3.22 5.43
N GLU A 561 28.05 3.10 5.66
CA GLU A 561 26.98 3.48 4.76
C GLU A 561 26.02 4.39 5.51
N GLY A 562 25.75 5.58 5.00
CA GLY A 562 24.86 6.52 5.68
C GLY A 562 24.83 7.92 5.08
N ASN A 563 24.05 8.79 5.73
CA ASN A 563 23.95 10.21 5.45
C ASN A 563 24.90 11.00 6.36
N ASP A 564 25.06 12.28 6.03
CA ASP A 564 25.88 13.24 6.74
C ASP A 564 27.32 12.74 7.02
N GLY A 565 27.90 13.08 8.17
CA GLY A 565 29.31 12.83 8.37
C GLY A 565 29.63 11.58 9.18
N TYR A 566 30.55 10.75 8.66
CA TYR A 566 31.01 9.58 9.38
C TYR A 566 32.50 9.31 9.22
N ARG A 567 33.10 8.65 10.23
CA ARG A 567 34.46 8.16 10.24
C ARG A 567 34.54 6.77 10.87
N LEU A 568 35.42 5.95 10.33
CA LEU A 568 35.75 4.64 10.88
C LEU A 568 37.24 4.56 11.18
N TYR A 569 37.56 4.21 12.42
CA TYR A 569 38.92 3.93 12.86
C TYR A 569 39.03 2.44 13.23
N ILE A 570 40.18 1.84 12.90
CA ILE A 570 40.54 0.46 13.30
C ILE A 570 41.94 0.50 13.89
N ASN A 571 42.10 0.11 15.16
CA ASN A 571 43.35 0.22 15.91
C ASN A 571 43.95 1.64 15.80
N ASP A 572 43.16 2.65 16.13
CA ASP A 572 43.48 4.09 16.08
C ASP A 572 43.82 4.64 14.68
N SER A 573 43.78 3.82 13.64
CA SER A 573 44.05 4.24 12.27
C SER A 573 42.73 4.61 11.56
N LEU A 574 42.68 5.82 10.97
CA LEU A 574 41.55 6.28 10.16
C LEU A 574 41.45 5.43 8.88
N VAL A 575 40.40 4.63 8.76
CA VAL A 575 40.16 3.73 7.62
C VAL A 575 39.20 4.33 6.60
N VAL A 576 38.13 4.99 7.10
CA VAL A 576 37.14 5.68 6.28
C VAL A 576 36.89 7.05 6.85
N SER A 577 36.80 8.08 6.00
CA SER A 577 36.42 9.44 6.38
C SER A 577 35.55 10.09 5.33
N ARG A 578 34.36 10.47 5.76
CA ARG A 578 33.43 11.37 5.10
C ARG A 578 32.89 12.30 6.18
N TRP A 579 33.57 13.39 6.48
CA TRP A 579 33.24 14.29 7.59
C TRP A 579 32.64 15.60 7.09
N GLU A 580 31.60 15.43 6.25
CA GLU A 580 30.84 16.52 5.66
C GLU A 580 29.36 16.16 5.56
N LYS A 581 28.48 17.15 5.49
CA LYS A 581 27.09 16.88 5.17
C LYS A 581 27.00 16.34 3.74
N GLN A 582 26.39 15.17 3.58
CA GLN A 582 26.22 14.52 2.29
C GLN A 582 24.91 13.71 2.24
N SER A 583 24.43 13.44 1.03
CA SER A 583 23.38 12.46 0.80
C SER A 583 23.87 11.04 1.10
N TYR A 584 22.91 10.12 1.22
CA TYR A 584 23.18 8.70 1.47
C TYR A 584 24.30 8.15 0.56
N HIS A 585 25.32 7.62 1.15
CA HIS A 585 26.53 7.17 0.45
C HIS A 585 27.22 6.00 1.19
N THR A 586 27.81 5.08 0.43
CA THR A 586 28.63 3.98 0.98
C THR A 586 30.09 4.23 0.71
N THR A 587 30.93 4.18 1.75
CA THR A 587 32.37 4.28 1.62
C THR A 587 33.04 3.06 2.24
N LEU A 588 33.73 2.26 1.41
CA LEU A 588 34.45 1.05 1.81
C LEU A 588 35.94 1.21 1.57
N ALA A 589 36.73 0.67 2.48
CA ALA A 589 38.18 0.57 2.37
C ALA A 589 38.64 -0.89 2.48
N ASP A 590 39.74 -1.20 1.81
CA ASP A 590 40.38 -2.51 1.93
C ASP A 590 41.11 -2.61 3.26
N TYR A 591 40.86 -3.68 4.02
CA TYR A 591 41.53 -3.97 5.27
C TYR A 591 41.90 -5.47 5.38
N THR A 592 43.10 -5.77 5.94
CA THR A 592 43.55 -7.16 6.10
C THR A 592 43.25 -7.65 7.51
N PHE A 593 42.42 -8.66 7.59
CA PHE A 593 42.03 -9.32 8.83
C PHE A 593 42.72 -10.64 9.05
N VAL A 594 42.84 -11.04 10.32
CA VAL A 594 43.31 -12.38 10.75
C VAL A 594 42.17 -13.00 11.55
N LYS A 595 41.74 -14.21 11.18
CA LYS A 595 40.64 -14.92 11.82
C LYS A 595 40.81 -15.00 13.34
N GLY A 596 39.75 -14.62 14.07
CA GLY A 596 39.68 -14.64 15.52
C GLY A 596 40.46 -13.53 16.23
N LYS A 597 41.27 -12.73 15.50
CA LYS A 597 41.92 -11.56 16.07
C LYS A 597 40.88 -10.45 16.34
N LYS A 598 41.02 -9.79 17.49
CA LYS A 598 40.24 -8.60 17.85
C LYS A 598 40.93 -7.32 17.36
N TYR A 599 40.13 -6.38 16.91
CA TYR A 599 40.55 -5.09 16.43
C TYR A 599 39.74 -4.01 17.18
N ASP A 600 40.43 -3.01 17.74
CA ASP A 600 39.74 -1.88 18.34
C ASP A 600 39.06 -1.08 17.25
N ILE A 601 37.80 -0.74 17.46
CA ILE A 601 36.98 -0.03 16.50
C ILE A 601 36.38 1.22 17.13
N GLN A 602 36.45 2.34 16.42
CA GLN A 602 35.75 3.55 16.75
C GLN A 602 34.98 4.03 15.51
N ILE A 603 33.74 4.46 15.70
CA ILE A 603 32.91 5.09 14.68
C ILE A 603 32.47 6.44 15.23
N ASP A 604 32.73 7.50 14.47
CA ASP A 604 32.18 8.83 14.72
C ASP A 604 31.12 9.10 13.66
N PHE A 605 29.98 9.60 14.09
CA PHE A 605 28.85 9.99 13.23
C PHE A 605 28.29 11.32 13.69
N PHE A 606 27.90 12.16 12.76
CA PHE A 606 27.08 13.33 13.05
C PHE A 606 25.93 13.45 12.04
N GLU A 607 24.86 14.03 12.52
CA GLU A 607 23.68 14.39 11.75
C GLU A 607 23.41 15.89 11.94
N THR A 608 23.02 16.58 10.84
CA THR A 608 22.69 18.01 10.89
C THR A 608 21.23 18.30 10.63
N ASN A 609 20.66 17.78 9.57
CA ASN A 609 19.21 17.83 9.30
C ASN A 609 18.87 16.93 8.11
N GLY A 610 17.70 16.34 8.14
CA GLY A 610 17.16 15.48 7.11
C GLY A 610 17.27 13.98 7.44
N ASP A 611 17.70 13.19 6.47
CA ASP A 611 17.88 11.75 6.66
C ASP A 611 19.06 11.45 7.58
N ALA A 612 18.82 10.57 8.54
CA ALA A 612 19.80 10.09 9.50
C ALA A 612 19.96 8.58 9.44
N THR A 613 20.82 8.12 8.57
CA THR A 613 21.13 6.67 8.44
C THR A 613 22.60 6.43 8.68
N ILE A 614 22.95 5.39 9.45
CA ILE A 614 24.32 4.92 9.63
C ILE A 614 24.37 3.41 9.78
N LYS A 615 25.22 2.74 8.97
CA LYS A 615 25.47 1.30 9.03
C LYS A 615 26.96 1.01 8.99
N LEU A 616 27.39 0.07 9.80
CA LEU A 616 28.73 -0.52 9.71
C LEU A 616 28.65 -1.79 8.86
N VAL A 617 29.39 -1.80 7.75
CA VAL A 617 29.29 -2.85 6.73
C VAL A 617 30.62 -3.47 6.34
N TRP A 618 30.61 -4.73 5.91
CA TRP A 618 31.75 -5.43 5.34
C TRP A 618 31.35 -6.52 4.34
N ASN A 619 32.34 -7.04 3.59
CA ASN A 619 32.15 -8.18 2.72
C ASN A 619 32.84 -9.48 3.21
N ALA A 620 33.24 -9.53 4.47
CA ALA A 620 33.99 -10.69 5.02
C ALA A 620 33.16 -11.99 5.11
N GLU A 621 31.85 -11.89 5.02
CA GLU A 621 30.91 -13.03 4.93
C GLU A 621 30.32 -13.22 3.52
N ASP A 622 30.62 -12.32 2.58
CA ASP A 622 30.18 -12.48 1.19
C ASP A 622 31.09 -13.46 0.46
N THR A 623 30.63 -14.70 0.37
CA THR A 623 31.34 -15.79 -0.35
C THR A 623 30.80 -15.98 -1.77
N VAL A 624 29.92 -15.08 -2.24
CA VAL A 624 29.20 -15.23 -3.51
C VAL A 624 30.09 -14.85 -4.69
N ASP A 625 30.51 -15.82 -5.48
CA ASP A 625 31.13 -15.60 -6.80
C ASP A 625 30.01 -15.33 -7.83
N ARG A 626 29.60 -14.05 -7.98
CA ARG A 626 28.55 -13.60 -8.90
C ARG A 626 28.86 -13.95 -10.35
N ALA A 627 30.12 -13.79 -10.75
CA ALA A 627 30.55 -14.17 -12.09
C ALA A 627 30.42 -15.67 -12.35
N LYS A 628 30.69 -16.51 -11.35
CA LYS A 628 30.49 -17.97 -11.42
C LYS A 628 28.99 -18.30 -11.56
N ARG A 629 28.11 -17.64 -10.79
CA ARG A 629 26.65 -17.83 -10.92
C ARG A 629 26.16 -17.53 -12.34
N ILE A 630 26.59 -16.41 -12.93
CA ILE A 630 26.24 -16.07 -14.32
C ILE A 630 26.79 -17.13 -15.30
N ARG A 631 28.07 -17.61 -15.14
CA ARG A 631 28.64 -18.66 -15.99
C ARG A 631 27.83 -19.97 -15.88
N GLU A 632 27.36 -20.34 -14.69
CA GLU A 632 26.51 -21.53 -14.48
C GLU A 632 25.16 -21.37 -15.18
N ALA A 633 24.55 -20.19 -15.14
CA ALA A 633 23.30 -19.89 -15.82
C ALA A 633 23.49 -19.95 -17.36
N VAL A 634 24.56 -19.38 -17.89
CA VAL A 634 24.92 -19.48 -19.32
C VAL A 634 25.10 -20.95 -19.75
N ALA A 635 25.81 -21.75 -18.94
CA ALA A 635 25.98 -23.17 -19.24
C ALA A 635 24.66 -23.96 -19.18
N ALA A 636 23.71 -23.57 -18.31
CA ALA A 636 22.37 -24.15 -18.29
C ALA A 636 21.58 -23.77 -19.55
N ALA A 637 21.62 -22.49 -19.96
CA ALA A 637 20.98 -22.01 -21.19
C ALA A 637 21.52 -22.71 -22.44
N GLN A 638 22.83 -22.87 -22.58
CA GLN A 638 23.46 -23.57 -23.71
C GLN A 638 22.95 -25.00 -23.88
N ARG A 639 22.63 -25.69 -22.80
CA ARG A 639 22.12 -27.09 -22.77
C ARG A 639 20.60 -27.18 -22.90
N SER A 640 19.91 -26.06 -23.12
CA SER A 640 18.45 -26.01 -23.22
C SER A 640 17.99 -25.65 -24.64
N ASP A 641 16.71 -25.93 -24.93
CA ASP A 641 16.03 -25.52 -26.12
C ASP A 641 15.45 -24.11 -25.99
N LEU A 642 15.14 -23.71 -24.77
CA LEU A 642 14.56 -22.41 -24.39
C LEU A 642 15.14 -21.97 -23.04
N ALA A 643 15.45 -20.69 -22.91
CA ALA A 643 15.80 -20.08 -21.63
C ALA A 643 14.66 -19.15 -21.15
N VAL A 644 14.32 -19.25 -19.87
CA VAL A 644 13.40 -18.34 -19.17
C VAL A 644 14.20 -17.68 -18.04
N VAL A 645 14.44 -16.37 -18.16
CA VAL A 645 15.13 -15.58 -17.14
C VAL A 645 14.09 -14.82 -16.33
N VAL A 646 14.09 -15.00 -15.02
CA VAL A 646 13.17 -14.33 -14.09
C VAL A 646 13.95 -13.31 -13.28
N VAL A 647 13.57 -12.06 -13.40
CA VAL A 647 14.23 -10.90 -12.78
C VAL A 647 13.22 -9.99 -12.12
N GLY A 648 13.69 -9.10 -11.25
CA GLY A 648 12.76 -8.22 -10.56
C GLY A 648 13.43 -7.02 -9.89
N ILE A 649 12.59 -6.21 -9.27
CA ILE A 649 12.95 -4.95 -8.62
C ILE A 649 12.71 -4.99 -7.11
N THR A 650 13.39 -4.10 -6.38
CA THR A 650 13.13 -3.83 -4.97
C THR A 650 12.41 -2.51 -4.87
N GLU A 651 11.26 -2.50 -4.20
CA GLU A 651 10.39 -1.36 -4.01
C GLU A 651 9.56 -1.55 -2.73
N GLY A 652 8.69 -0.61 -2.41
CA GLY A 652 7.83 -0.61 -1.23
C GLY A 652 7.79 0.77 -0.58
N GLU A 653 7.13 0.86 0.55
CA GLU A 653 7.03 2.09 1.34
C GLU A 653 8.43 2.62 1.70
N PHE A 654 8.69 3.90 1.43
CA PHE A 654 9.98 4.59 1.55
C PHE A 654 11.13 3.96 0.73
N GLN A 655 10.83 3.21 -0.32
CA GLN A 655 11.81 2.59 -1.22
C GLN A 655 11.65 3.08 -2.66
N ASP A 656 11.64 4.40 -2.84
CA ASP A 656 11.52 5.05 -4.15
C ASP A 656 12.77 4.78 -5.01
N ARG A 657 12.55 4.65 -6.32
CA ARG A 657 13.60 4.30 -7.28
C ARG A 657 13.93 5.47 -8.18
N ALA A 658 15.09 6.11 -8.01
CA ALA A 658 15.56 7.13 -8.94
C ALA A 658 15.87 6.56 -10.33
N MET A 659 16.45 5.34 -10.36
CA MET A 659 16.75 4.59 -11.58
C MET A 659 15.77 3.43 -11.73
N LEU A 660 15.25 3.23 -12.92
CA LEU A 660 14.26 2.19 -13.22
C LEU A 660 14.85 0.94 -13.86
N SER A 661 16.17 0.88 -14.05
CA SER A 661 16.87 -0.31 -14.51
C SER A 661 16.78 -1.44 -13.46
N LEU A 662 17.01 -2.66 -13.88
CA LEU A 662 17.06 -3.83 -12.99
C LEU A 662 18.23 -3.71 -12.00
N PRO A 663 18.02 -3.93 -10.70
CA PRO A 663 19.09 -3.88 -9.72
C PRO A 663 20.03 -5.08 -9.82
N GLY A 664 21.24 -4.94 -9.29
CA GLY A 664 22.24 -5.99 -9.25
C GLY A 664 22.81 -6.36 -10.62
N ASP A 665 23.15 -7.62 -10.77
CA ASP A 665 23.74 -8.18 -12.00
C ASP A 665 22.69 -8.77 -12.96
N GLN A 666 21.40 -8.45 -12.78
CA GLN A 666 20.31 -9.05 -13.54
C GLN A 666 20.36 -8.71 -15.02
N GLU A 667 20.70 -7.46 -15.41
CA GLU A 667 20.88 -7.11 -16.84
C GLU A 667 22.09 -7.82 -17.44
N ALA A 668 23.18 -7.99 -16.67
CA ALA A 668 24.34 -8.75 -17.12
C ALA A 668 23.98 -10.23 -17.35
N LEU A 669 23.13 -10.82 -16.50
CA LEU A 669 22.59 -12.17 -16.69
C LEU A 669 21.80 -12.26 -17.99
N ILE A 670 20.84 -11.34 -18.23
CA ILE A 670 20.02 -11.33 -19.46
C ILE A 670 20.93 -11.25 -20.68
N GLN A 671 21.89 -10.34 -20.70
CA GLN A 671 22.81 -10.15 -21.83
C GLN A 671 23.70 -11.37 -22.07
N ALA A 672 24.23 -11.98 -21.02
CA ALA A 672 25.06 -13.18 -21.10
C ALA A 672 24.28 -14.39 -21.64
N VAL A 673 23.02 -14.56 -21.19
CA VAL A 673 22.13 -15.63 -21.69
C VAL A 673 21.74 -15.37 -23.14
N ALA A 674 21.39 -14.14 -23.51
CA ALA A 674 21.08 -13.76 -24.90
C ALA A 674 22.27 -14.06 -25.84
N GLY A 675 23.52 -13.87 -25.39
CA GLY A 675 24.74 -14.23 -26.11
C GLY A 675 24.89 -15.72 -26.44
N THR A 676 24.07 -16.61 -25.86
CA THR A 676 24.05 -18.04 -26.22
C THR A 676 23.32 -18.34 -27.54
N GLY A 677 22.56 -17.37 -28.08
CA GLY A 677 21.72 -17.53 -29.25
C GLY A 677 20.50 -18.43 -29.08
N LYS A 678 20.18 -18.84 -27.85
CA LYS A 678 18.98 -19.63 -27.56
C LYS A 678 17.75 -18.71 -27.49
N PRO A 679 16.55 -19.20 -27.87
CA PRO A 679 15.32 -18.46 -27.62
C PRO A 679 15.23 -18.07 -26.15
N LEU A 680 14.92 -16.79 -25.89
CA LEU A 680 14.98 -16.21 -24.54
C LEU A 680 13.66 -15.51 -24.21
N VAL A 681 13.08 -15.91 -23.08
CA VAL A 681 11.94 -15.27 -22.42
C VAL A 681 12.42 -14.58 -21.16
N VAL A 682 12.07 -13.33 -20.94
CA VAL A 682 12.31 -12.61 -19.69
C VAL A 682 10.98 -12.37 -18.97
N LEU A 683 10.91 -12.74 -17.69
CA LEU A 683 9.78 -12.49 -16.82
C LEU A 683 10.15 -11.46 -15.77
N LEU A 684 9.34 -10.42 -15.64
CA LEU A 684 9.56 -9.28 -14.75
C LEU A 684 8.69 -9.42 -13.50
N VAL A 685 9.31 -9.54 -12.33
CA VAL A 685 8.66 -9.60 -11.01
C VAL A 685 8.82 -8.26 -10.31
N GLY A 686 7.75 -7.52 -10.10
CA GLY A 686 7.76 -6.21 -9.44
C GLY A 686 6.49 -5.42 -9.75
N GLY A 687 6.19 -4.41 -8.95
CA GLY A 687 4.94 -3.64 -9.02
C GLY A 687 5.06 -2.30 -9.75
N SER A 688 6.15 -2.04 -10.48
CA SER A 688 6.35 -0.77 -11.18
C SER A 688 7.08 -0.95 -12.51
N ALA A 689 7.25 0.14 -13.27
CA ALA A 689 7.91 0.13 -14.56
C ALA A 689 9.42 -0.15 -14.44
N ILE A 690 9.97 -0.74 -15.51
CA ILE A 690 11.38 -1.08 -15.66
C ILE A 690 11.86 -0.54 -17.00
N THR A 691 13.01 0.17 -17.05
CA THR A 691 13.68 0.53 -18.28
C THR A 691 14.46 -0.65 -18.84
N MET A 692 14.46 -0.83 -20.17
CA MET A 692 14.95 -2.05 -20.83
C MET A 692 15.93 -1.79 -21.99
N ASN A 693 16.40 -0.56 -22.15
CA ASN A 693 17.18 -0.12 -23.33
C ASN A 693 18.42 -0.96 -23.59
N ASN A 694 19.04 -1.52 -22.55
CA ASN A 694 20.30 -2.27 -22.65
C ASN A 694 20.11 -3.70 -23.18
N TRP A 695 18.88 -4.24 -23.19
CA TRP A 695 18.66 -5.66 -23.43
C TRP A 695 17.38 -6.02 -24.22
N ILE A 696 16.41 -5.12 -24.36
CA ILE A 696 15.11 -5.42 -24.98
C ILE A 696 15.23 -6.01 -26.38
N ASP A 697 16.18 -5.51 -27.18
CA ASP A 697 16.39 -5.97 -28.58
C ASP A 697 17.04 -7.36 -28.66
N LYS A 698 17.59 -7.86 -27.56
CA LYS A 698 18.27 -9.15 -27.47
C LYS A 698 17.35 -10.30 -27.04
N VAL A 699 16.10 -9.98 -26.66
CA VAL A 699 15.14 -10.90 -26.05
C VAL A 699 13.92 -11.07 -26.95
N GLN A 700 13.47 -12.31 -27.17
CA GLN A 700 12.35 -12.61 -28.05
C GLN A 700 10.99 -12.42 -27.38
N ALA A 701 10.86 -12.72 -26.07
CA ALA A 701 9.61 -12.53 -25.35
C ALA A 701 9.83 -11.91 -23.96
N ILE A 702 8.90 -11.04 -23.55
CA ILE A 702 8.93 -10.37 -22.25
C ILE A 702 7.52 -10.42 -21.66
N GLY A 703 7.40 -10.88 -20.41
CA GLY A 703 6.17 -10.87 -19.64
C GLY A 703 6.33 -10.11 -18.33
N ALA A 704 5.44 -9.15 -18.06
CA ALA A 704 5.30 -8.57 -16.72
C ALA A 704 4.34 -9.45 -15.91
N VAL A 705 4.86 -10.04 -14.83
CA VAL A 705 4.09 -10.96 -13.97
C VAL A 705 3.71 -10.31 -12.64
N TRP A 706 4.16 -9.09 -12.40
CA TRP A 706 3.96 -8.32 -11.17
C TRP A 706 4.43 -9.08 -9.92
N TYR A 707 3.71 -8.98 -8.80
CA TYR A 707 3.76 -9.93 -7.69
C TYR A 707 2.50 -10.80 -7.80
N PRO A 708 2.60 -12.02 -8.34
CA PRO A 708 1.43 -12.73 -8.86
C PRO A 708 0.65 -13.53 -7.79
N GLY A 709 0.92 -13.29 -6.49
CA GLY A 709 0.25 -13.98 -5.40
C GLY A 709 0.68 -15.44 -5.20
N GLU A 710 -0.03 -16.15 -4.32
CA GLU A 710 0.38 -17.51 -3.91
C GLU A 710 0.29 -18.56 -5.02
N GLU A 711 -0.59 -18.38 -6.01
CA GLU A 711 -0.76 -19.26 -7.18
C GLU A 711 0.03 -18.77 -8.42
N GLY A 712 0.89 -17.79 -8.26
CA GLY A 712 1.61 -17.13 -9.34
C GLY A 712 2.44 -18.07 -10.20
N GLY A 713 3.12 -19.05 -9.60
CA GLY A 713 3.91 -20.02 -10.35
C GLY A 713 3.07 -20.88 -11.32
N HIS A 714 1.90 -21.33 -10.87
CA HIS A 714 0.98 -22.08 -11.74
C HIS A 714 0.43 -21.19 -12.86
N ALA A 715 0.01 -19.96 -12.53
CA ALA A 715 -0.55 -19.03 -13.50
C ALA A 715 0.46 -18.64 -14.60
N VAL A 716 1.71 -18.38 -14.22
CA VAL A 716 2.79 -18.12 -15.18
C VAL A 716 3.04 -19.32 -16.08
N ALA A 717 3.09 -20.52 -15.50
CA ALA A 717 3.24 -21.74 -16.29
C ALA A 717 2.08 -21.93 -17.28
N ASP A 718 0.82 -21.69 -16.88
CA ASP A 718 -0.34 -21.78 -17.77
C ASP A 718 -0.20 -20.87 -19.00
N VAL A 719 0.29 -19.64 -18.78
CA VAL A 719 0.54 -18.70 -19.89
C VAL A 719 1.70 -19.20 -20.78
N LEU A 720 2.84 -19.56 -20.18
CA LEU A 720 4.02 -19.98 -20.94
C LEU A 720 3.75 -21.21 -21.82
N PHE A 721 2.97 -22.17 -21.32
CA PHE A 721 2.64 -23.37 -22.07
C PHE A 721 1.39 -23.24 -22.96
N GLY A 722 0.68 -22.10 -22.88
CA GLY A 722 -0.48 -21.80 -23.70
C GLY A 722 -1.79 -22.42 -23.22
N ASP A 723 -1.84 -22.88 -21.98
CA ASP A 723 -3.09 -23.32 -21.33
C ASP A 723 -4.00 -22.11 -21.02
N TYR A 724 -3.42 -20.91 -21.00
CA TYR A 724 -4.11 -19.63 -20.90
C TYR A 724 -3.55 -18.64 -21.91
N ASN A 725 -4.42 -17.92 -22.60
CA ASN A 725 -4.06 -16.89 -23.56
C ASN A 725 -3.96 -15.53 -22.82
N PRO A 726 -2.77 -14.88 -22.73
CA PRO A 726 -2.62 -13.65 -21.96
C PRO A 726 -3.47 -12.52 -22.54
N ALA A 727 -4.10 -11.77 -21.65
CA ALA A 727 -4.95 -10.63 -21.96
C ALA A 727 -4.81 -9.49 -20.95
N GLY A 728 -3.84 -9.54 -20.05
CA GLY A 728 -3.53 -8.46 -19.12
C GLY A 728 -3.08 -7.20 -19.87
N ARG A 729 -3.36 -6.03 -19.30
CA ARG A 729 -3.00 -4.73 -19.86
C ARG A 729 -2.29 -3.89 -18.82
N LEU A 730 -1.29 -3.11 -19.24
CA LEU A 730 -0.54 -2.21 -18.36
C LEU A 730 -1.46 -1.16 -17.72
N PRO A 731 -1.53 -1.07 -16.38
CA PRO A 731 -2.24 0.01 -15.70
C PRO A 731 -1.36 1.27 -15.52
N ILE A 732 -0.11 1.22 -15.95
CA ILE A 732 0.88 2.30 -15.91
C ILE A 732 1.65 2.38 -17.22
N THR A 733 2.09 3.58 -17.57
CA THR A 733 2.98 3.84 -18.70
C THR A 733 4.42 3.43 -18.36
N TYR A 734 5.08 2.68 -19.23
CA TYR A 734 6.50 2.33 -19.10
C TYR A 734 7.36 3.35 -19.87
N PRO A 735 8.21 4.14 -19.20
CA PRO A 735 9.10 5.08 -19.87
C PRO A 735 10.26 4.36 -20.57
N MET A 736 10.81 4.96 -21.62
CA MET A 736 12.09 4.55 -22.18
C MET A 736 13.26 4.89 -21.24
N HIS A 737 13.14 6.03 -20.56
CA HIS A 737 14.19 6.55 -19.69
C HIS A 737 13.55 7.36 -18.55
N GLU A 738 14.16 7.36 -17.37
CA GLU A 738 13.71 8.10 -16.18
C GLU A 738 13.57 9.62 -16.43
N ALA A 739 14.36 10.15 -17.38
CA ALA A 739 14.30 11.58 -17.75
C ALA A 739 12.95 12.00 -18.38
N GLN A 740 12.11 11.05 -18.82
CA GLN A 740 10.77 11.32 -19.33
C GLN A 740 9.74 11.58 -18.21
N LEU A 741 10.06 11.22 -16.97
CA LEU A 741 9.12 11.26 -15.86
C LEU A 741 8.92 12.70 -15.30
N PRO A 742 7.66 13.03 -14.89
CA PRO A 742 6.46 12.19 -14.93
C PRO A 742 5.95 11.99 -16.36
N LEU A 743 5.51 10.77 -16.69
CA LEU A 743 5.00 10.39 -18.01
C LEU A 743 3.69 9.63 -17.85
N VAL A 744 2.57 10.30 -18.14
CA VAL A 744 1.23 9.72 -18.12
C VAL A 744 0.56 9.90 -19.49
N TYR A 745 -0.31 8.96 -19.86
CA TYR A 745 -0.94 8.98 -21.20
C TYR A 745 -1.94 10.13 -21.38
N ASN A 746 -2.57 10.60 -20.27
CA ASN A 746 -3.64 11.61 -20.24
C ASN A 746 -3.14 13.03 -19.93
N HIS A 747 -1.90 13.34 -20.31
CA HIS A 747 -1.34 14.68 -20.13
C HIS A 747 -2.12 15.74 -20.90
N LYS A 748 -2.00 17.00 -20.50
CA LYS A 748 -2.56 18.11 -21.26
C LYS A 748 -1.74 18.39 -22.51
N PRO A 749 -2.36 18.93 -23.60
CA PRO A 749 -1.63 19.23 -24.83
C PRO A 749 -0.50 20.23 -24.59
N THR A 750 0.60 20.03 -25.28
CA THR A 750 1.77 20.93 -25.24
C THR A 750 1.79 21.77 -26.54
N GLY A 751 2.34 22.96 -26.45
CA GLY A 751 2.47 23.83 -27.65
C GLY A 751 3.64 23.44 -28.58
N ARG A 752 4.45 22.43 -28.25
CA ARG A 752 5.70 22.10 -28.94
C ARG A 752 5.92 20.61 -29.24
N GLY A 753 4.91 19.76 -28.95
CA GLY A 753 5.05 18.31 -28.99
C GLY A 753 5.70 17.76 -27.72
N ASP A 754 5.84 16.43 -27.66
CA ASP A 754 6.23 15.70 -26.47
C ASP A 754 7.74 15.34 -26.45
N ASP A 755 8.42 15.47 -27.59
CA ASP A 755 9.81 15.07 -27.74
C ASP A 755 10.77 16.07 -27.07
N TYR A 756 11.79 15.53 -26.41
CA TYR A 756 12.98 16.28 -26.03
C TYR A 756 13.92 16.45 -27.23
N ASN A 757 14.89 17.35 -27.15
CA ASN A 757 15.88 17.51 -28.23
C ASN A 757 16.69 16.23 -28.51
N ASN A 758 16.89 15.39 -27.51
CA ASN A 758 17.77 14.22 -27.54
C ASN A 758 17.08 12.92 -27.06
N LEU A 759 15.79 12.95 -26.80
CA LEU A 759 15.01 11.80 -26.35
C LEU A 759 13.58 11.92 -26.87
N SER A 760 13.00 10.81 -27.36
CA SER A 760 11.60 10.78 -27.73
C SER A 760 10.69 10.99 -26.52
N GLY A 761 9.57 11.66 -26.69
CA GLY A 761 8.46 11.72 -25.74
C GLY A 761 7.60 10.45 -25.72
N MET A 762 7.83 9.51 -26.63
CA MET A 762 7.07 8.28 -26.70
C MET A 762 7.45 7.33 -25.56
N PRO A 763 6.48 6.65 -24.93
CA PRO A 763 6.77 5.61 -23.94
C PRO A 763 7.39 4.37 -24.57
N LEU A 764 8.07 3.56 -23.77
CA LEU A 764 8.50 2.21 -24.16
C LEU A 764 7.29 1.30 -24.40
N PHE A 765 6.36 1.28 -23.42
CA PHE A 765 5.05 0.66 -23.57
C PHE A 765 3.98 1.61 -23.03
N PRO A 766 2.93 1.90 -23.82
CA PRO A 766 1.90 2.85 -23.40
C PRO A 766 0.93 2.25 -22.36
N PHE A 767 0.22 3.11 -21.64
CA PHE A 767 -0.92 2.72 -20.81
C PHE A 767 -1.93 1.88 -21.60
N GLY A 768 -2.45 0.83 -20.99
CA GLY A 768 -3.40 -0.10 -21.60
C GLY A 768 -2.78 -1.16 -22.51
N PHE A 769 -1.45 -1.14 -22.71
CA PHE A 769 -0.76 -2.06 -23.64
C PHE A 769 -0.67 -3.48 -23.08
N GLY A 770 -0.81 -4.46 -23.98
CA GLY A 770 -0.56 -5.88 -23.72
C GLY A 770 -0.87 -6.69 -24.96
N LEU A 771 -0.06 -7.71 -25.22
CA LEU A 771 -0.20 -8.63 -26.36
C LEU A 771 -1.05 -9.86 -25.98
N SER A 772 -1.63 -10.49 -26.98
CA SER A 772 -2.34 -11.77 -26.89
C SER A 772 -1.71 -12.77 -27.88
N TYR A 773 -1.93 -14.05 -27.67
CA TYR A 773 -1.66 -15.07 -28.65
C TYR A 773 -2.67 -15.06 -29.82
N SER A 774 -3.83 -14.45 -29.61
CA SER A 774 -4.88 -14.24 -30.61
C SER A 774 -4.78 -12.84 -31.23
N LYS A 775 -5.33 -12.71 -32.45
CA LYS A 775 -5.43 -11.45 -33.17
C LYS A 775 -6.89 -10.99 -33.18
N PHE A 776 -7.14 -9.78 -32.68
CA PHE A 776 -8.47 -9.17 -32.71
C PHE A 776 -8.56 -8.07 -33.75
N VAL A 777 -9.60 -8.08 -34.55
CA VAL A 777 -9.88 -7.11 -35.62
C VAL A 777 -11.09 -6.28 -35.19
N TYR A 778 -10.96 -4.97 -35.26
CA TYR A 778 -11.98 -4.01 -34.89
C TYR A 778 -12.55 -3.37 -36.16
N GLU A 779 -13.85 -3.40 -36.32
CA GLU A 779 -14.56 -2.91 -37.51
C GLU A 779 -15.89 -2.26 -37.12
N ASP A 780 -16.48 -1.48 -38.04
CA ASP A 780 -17.85 -0.97 -37.94
C ASP A 780 -18.17 -0.27 -36.61
N MET A 781 -17.34 0.71 -36.21
CA MET A 781 -17.67 1.59 -35.11
C MET A 781 -18.78 2.57 -35.53
N GLY A 782 -19.75 2.75 -34.63
CA GLY A 782 -20.81 3.73 -34.81
C GLY A 782 -21.35 4.24 -33.48
N LEU A 783 -22.04 5.37 -33.52
CA LEU A 783 -22.79 5.93 -32.39
C LEU A 783 -24.28 5.77 -32.69
N GLU A 784 -25.06 5.52 -31.62
CA GLU A 784 -26.52 5.49 -31.70
C GLU A 784 -27.07 6.86 -32.13
N LYS A 785 -26.45 7.94 -31.60
CA LYS A 785 -26.73 9.32 -31.92
C LYS A 785 -25.43 10.09 -32.13
N ASP A 786 -25.27 10.70 -33.29
CA ASP A 786 -24.12 11.56 -33.62
C ASP A 786 -24.24 12.98 -33.04
N SER A 787 -25.41 13.30 -32.46
CA SER A 787 -25.69 14.58 -31.83
C SER A 787 -26.63 14.37 -30.66
N ILE A 788 -26.30 14.93 -29.50
CA ILE A 788 -27.06 14.82 -28.25
C ILE A 788 -27.19 16.19 -27.58
N ALA A 789 -28.32 16.43 -26.85
CA ALA A 789 -28.42 17.59 -25.98
C ALA A 789 -27.51 17.43 -24.73
N VAL A 790 -27.13 18.57 -24.14
CA VAL A 790 -26.44 18.56 -22.84
C VAL A 790 -27.30 17.78 -21.82
N GLY A 791 -26.69 16.76 -21.20
CA GLY A 791 -27.37 15.88 -20.22
C GLY A 791 -27.96 14.59 -20.79
N ASP A 792 -27.97 14.42 -22.12
CA ASP A 792 -28.38 13.16 -22.77
C ASP A 792 -27.26 12.14 -22.84
N ASN A 793 -27.67 10.89 -23.15
CA ASN A 793 -26.75 9.75 -23.36
C ASN A 793 -26.69 9.38 -24.86
N THR A 794 -25.57 8.76 -25.26
CA THR A 794 -25.49 8.01 -26.52
C THR A 794 -24.75 6.71 -26.25
N THR A 795 -24.71 5.81 -27.25
CA THR A 795 -24.02 4.53 -27.15
C THR A 795 -23.03 4.39 -28.29
N ALA A 796 -21.75 4.16 -27.95
CA ALA A 796 -20.74 3.80 -28.93
C ALA A 796 -20.66 2.26 -29.04
N SER A 797 -20.73 1.72 -30.27
CA SER A 797 -20.63 0.28 -30.52
C SER A 797 -19.56 -0.01 -31.54
N VAL A 798 -18.86 -1.14 -31.37
CA VAL A 798 -17.80 -1.62 -32.26
C VAL A 798 -17.95 -3.13 -32.47
N ARG A 799 -17.76 -3.59 -33.68
CA ARG A 799 -17.69 -5.01 -34.00
C ARG A 799 -16.24 -5.48 -33.85
N ILE A 800 -16.05 -6.55 -33.07
CA ILE A 800 -14.75 -7.16 -32.84
C ILE A 800 -14.79 -8.64 -33.24
N THR A 801 -13.79 -9.07 -34.01
CA THR A 801 -13.63 -10.46 -34.44
C THR A 801 -12.31 -11.03 -33.92
N ASN A 802 -12.34 -12.17 -33.25
CA ASN A 802 -11.14 -12.98 -33.04
C ASN A 802 -10.73 -13.64 -34.36
N ALA A 803 -9.71 -13.12 -35.00
CA ALA A 803 -9.22 -13.65 -36.29
C ALA A 803 -8.13 -14.72 -36.10
N SER A 804 -8.32 -15.61 -35.11
CA SER A 804 -7.38 -16.68 -34.75
C SER A 804 -8.12 -18.00 -34.44
N ASP A 805 -7.37 -19.10 -34.50
CA ASP A 805 -7.82 -20.45 -34.15
C ASP A 805 -7.78 -20.73 -32.61
N ARG A 806 -7.43 -19.74 -31.82
CA ARG A 806 -7.32 -19.81 -30.36
C ARG A 806 -8.32 -18.84 -29.69
N GLU A 807 -9.04 -19.34 -28.70
CA GLU A 807 -9.87 -18.49 -27.85
C GLU A 807 -9.01 -17.52 -26.98
N GLY A 808 -9.59 -16.43 -26.57
CA GLY A 808 -8.93 -15.46 -25.71
C GLY A 808 -9.79 -14.28 -25.36
N ASP A 809 -9.33 -13.53 -24.39
CA ASP A 809 -9.98 -12.28 -23.97
C ASP A 809 -9.35 -11.10 -24.71
N GLU A 810 -10.17 -10.10 -24.99
CA GLU A 810 -9.73 -8.76 -25.40
C GLU A 810 -10.22 -7.72 -24.41
N VAL A 811 -9.34 -6.81 -24.02
CA VAL A 811 -9.70 -5.65 -23.21
C VAL A 811 -9.93 -4.47 -24.14
N VAL A 812 -11.19 -4.22 -24.43
CA VAL A 812 -11.63 -3.13 -25.29
C VAL A 812 -11.67 -1.84 -24.48
N GLN A 813 -10.97 -0.80 -24.92
CA GLN A 813 -10.78 0.46 -24.21
C GLN A 813 -11.44 1.60 -24.98
N LEU A 814 -12.24 2.42 -24.29
CA LEU A 814 -12.90 3.60 -24.83
C LEU A 814 -12.27 4.86 -24.24
N TYR A 815 -11.79 5.72 -25.10
CA TYR A 815 -11.24 7.03 -24.75
C TYR A 815 -12.08 8.15 -25.34
N ILE A 816 -12.17 9.28 -24.63
CA ILE A 816 -12.86 10.48 -25.10
C ILE A 816 -11.87 11.65 -25.07
N HIS A 817 -11.99 12.52 -26.07
CA HIS A 817 -11.31 13.81 -26.13
C HIS A 817 -12.35 14.91 -26.48
N ASP A 818 -12.32 15.98 -25.72
CA ASP A 818 -13.04 17.20 -26.01
C ASP A 818 -12.22 18.07 -26.96
N GLU A 819 -12.69 18.27 -28.19
CA GLU A 819 -11.93 18.92 -29.26
C GLU A 819 -11.68 20.40 -29.01
N LEU A 820 -12.59 21.08 -28.29
CA LEU A 820 -12.49 22.49 -27.99
C LEU A 820 -13.24 22.82 -26.71
N ALA A 821 -12.52 23.10 -25.67
CA ALA A 821 -13.06 23.47 -24.35
C ALA A 821 -12.56 24.84 -23.90
N SER A 822 -13.25 25.45 -22.92
CA SER A 822 -12.87 26.75 -22.33
C SER A 822 -11.56 26.70 -21.54
N VAL A 823 -11.07 25.48 -21.21
CA VAL A 823 -9.79 25.20 -20.53
C VAL A 823 -9.07 24.05 -21.22
N ALA A 824 -7.73 24.00 -21.10
CA ALA A 824 -6.95 22.89 -21.70
C ALA A 824 -7.37 21.55 -21.09
N ARG A 825 -7.87 20.64 -21.95
CA ARG A 825 -8.26 19.27 -21.60
C ARG A 825 -7.12 18.28 -21.87
N PRO A 826 -7.08 17.12 -21.21
CA PRO A 826 -6.16 16.03 -21.55
C PRO A 826 -6.29 15.63 -23.02
N VAL A 827 -5.19 15.20 -23.64
CA VAL A 827 -5.17 14.73 -25.04
C VAL A 827 -6.12 13.56 -25.27
N MET A 828 -6.42 12.81 -24.22
CA MET A 828 -7.48 11.79 -24.14
C MET A 828 -7.68 11.35 -22.70
N GLU A 829 -8.84 10.81 -22.39
CA GLU A 829 -9.20 10.26 -21.09
C GLU A 829 -9.89 8.91 -21.27
N LEU A 830 -9.45 7.88 -20.53
CA LEU A 830 -10.17 6.62 -20.44
C LEU A 830 -11.54 6.86 -19.81
N LYS A 831 -12.60 6.46 -20.48
CA LYS A 831 -13.98 6.61 -19.98
C LYS A 831 -14.76 5.30 -19.99
N GLY A 832 -14.15 4.21 -20.50
CA GLY A 832 -14.77 2.89 -20.45
C GLY A 832 -13.79 1.78 -20.84
N PHE A 833 -14.00 0.61 -20.27
CA PHE A 833 -13.33 -0.61 -20.70
C PHE A 833 -14.21 -1.83 -20.47
N GLN A 834 -14.00 -2.85 -21.27
CA GLN A 834 -14.66 -4.15 -21.14
C GLN A 834 -13.67 -5.26 -21.47
N ARG A 835 -13.57 -6.25 -20.58
CA ARG A 835 -12.88 -7.51 -20.86
C ARG A 835 -13.90 -8.48 -21.45
N VAL A 836 -13.68 -8.91 -22.69
CA VAL A 836 -14.63 -9.71 -23.48
C VAL A 836 -13.95 -10.98 -23.92
N HIS A 837 -14.57 -12.14 -23.65
CA HIS A 837 -14.09 -13.44 -24.11
C HIS A 837 -14.58 -13.74 -25.52
N PHE A 838 -13.68 -14.20 -26.38
CA PHE A 838 -13.96 -14.59 -27.75
C PHE A 838 -13.51 -16.04 -28.01
N ARG A 839 -14.39 -16.84 -28.57
CA ARG A 839 -14.03 -18.13 -29.14
C ARG A 839 -13.22 -17.94 -30.45
N PRO A 840 -12.55 -18.99 -30.96
CA PRO A 840 -11.93 -18.93 -32.27
C PRO A 840 -12.92 -18.45 -33.34
N TRP A 841 -12.50 -17.44 -34.14
CA TRP A 841 -13.28 -16.89 -35.27
C TRP A 841 -14.62 -16.24 -34.88
N GLU A 842 -14.86 -16.02 -33.59
CA GLU A 842 -16.08 -15.39 -33.11
C GLU A 842 -16.05 -13.88 -33.34
N THR A 843 -17.21 -13.35 -33.70
CA THR A 843 -17.49 -11.91 -33.79
C THR A 843 -18.54 -11.50 -32.78
N GLN A 844 -18.27 -10.42 -32.04
CA GLN A 844 -19.20 -9.83 -31.07
C GLN A 844 -19.29 -8.32 -31.25
N MET A 845 -20.44 -7.73 -30.89
CA MET A 845 -20.62 -6.29 -30.72
C MET A 845 -20.29 -5.91 -29.29
N VAL A 846 -19.39 -4.97 -29.10
CA VAL A 846 -19.05 -4.38 -27.81
C VAL A 846 -19.58 -2.95 -27.77
N SER A 847 -20.35 -2.61 -26.74
CA SER A 847 -21.04 -1.34 -26.64
C SER A 847 -20.73 -0.62 -25.34
N PHE A 848 -20.55 0.69 -25.41
CA PHE A 848 -20.28 1.57 -24.30
C PHE A 848 -21.33 2.67 -24.23
N ALA A 849 -22.02 2.78 -23.11
CA ALA A 849 -22.86 3.95 -22.85
C ALA A 849 -21.97 5.17 -22.54
N ILE A 850 -22.15 6.23 -23.30
CA ILE A 850 -21.51 7.54 -23.06
C ILE A 850 -22.51 8.37 -22.27
N THR A 851 -22.20 8.64 -21.02
CA THR A 851 -23.06 9.36 -20.08
C THR A 851 -22.58 10.80 -19.88
N PRO A 852 -23.45 11.71 -19.40
CA PRO A 852 -23.08 13.09 -19.08
C PRO A 852 -21.84 13.18 -18.15
N ASP A 853 -21.73 12.29 -17.16
CA ASP A 853 -20.60 12.26 -16.24
C ASP A 853 -19.25 12.04 -16.93
N MET A 854 -19.23 11.35 -18.07
CA MET A 854 -18.01 11.13 -18.86
C MET A 854 -17.56 12.37 -19.64
N LEU A 855 -18.48 13.32 -19.89
CA LEU A 855 -18.27 14.51 -20.71
C LEU A 855 -18.04 15.78 -19.88
N ARG A 856 -18.35 15.73 -18.59
CA ARG A 856 -18.20 16.90 -17.72
C ARG A 856 -16.74 17.24 -17.46
N MET A 857 -16.48 18.53 -17.29
CA MET A 857 -15.18 19.09 -16.95
C MET A 857 -15.32 20.25 -15.96
N LEU A 858 -14.23 20.69 -15.36
CA LEU A 858 -14.20 21.94 -14.61
C LEU A 858 -13.94 23.11 -15.57
N ASP A 859 -14.84 24.11 -15.57
CA ASP A 859 -14.64 25.35 -16.30
C ASP A 859 -13.56 26.24 -15.64
N LYS A 860 -13.31 27.43 -16.17
CA LYS A 860 -12.33 28.38 -15.62
C LYS A 860 -12.58 28.78 -14.17
N ASP A 861 -13.82 28.69 -13.70
CA ASP A 861 -14.27 29.08 -12.36
C ASP A 861 -14.42 27.88 -11.40
N LEU A 862 -13.92 26.69 -11.81
CA LEU A 862 -13.98 25.43 -11.08
C LEU A 862 -15.40 24.88 -10.85
N HIS A 863 -16.32 25.16 -11.75
CA HIS A 863 -17.64 24.54 -11.76
C HIS A 863 -17.65 23.33 -12.70
N TRP A 864 -18.30 22.24 -12.28
CA TRP A 864 -18.52 21.09 -13.14
C TRP A 864 -19.59 21.38 -14.19
N VAL A 865 -19.19 21.41 -15.45
CA VAL A 865 -20.05 21.72 -16.60
C VAL A 865 -19.86 20.70 -17.72
N ILE A 866 -20.84 20.63 -18.63
CA ILE A 866 -20.69 20.02 -19.95
C ILE A 866 -20.80 21.17 -20.94
N GLU A 867 -19.74 21.45 -21.67
CA GLU A 867 -19.75 22.50 -22.71
C GLU A 867 -20.27 21.91 -24.03
N PRO A 868 -21.16 22.63 -24.74
CA PRO A 868 -21.52 22.27 -26.10
C PRO A 868 -20.30 22.29 -27.00
N GLY A 869 -20.15 21.26 -27.83
CA GLY A 869 -18.97 21.13 -28.69
C GLY A 869 -18.88 19.78 -29.37
N VAL A 870 -17.75 19.56 -30.01
CA VAL A 870 -17.40 18.29 -30.67
C VAL A 870 -16.57 17.45 -29.74
N PHE A 871 -16.99 16.23 -29.53
CA PHE A 871 -16.25 15.22 -28.78
C PHE A 871 -15.79 14.11 -29.71
N ARG A 872 -14.55 13.66 -29.52
CA ARG A 872 -13.99 12.52 -30.24
C ARG A 872 -14.00 11.28 -29.33
N VAL A 873 -14.67 10.23 -29.81
CA VAL A 873 -14.64 8.90 -29.21
C VAL A 873 -13.61 8.04 -29.94
N MET A 874 -12.79 7.34 -29.18
CA MET A 874 -11.73 6.48 -29.71
C MET A 874 -11.83 5.12 -29.05
N ILE A 875 -11.80 4.05 -29.83
CA ILE A 875 -11.82 2.67 -29.33
C ILE A 875 -10.59 1.92 -29.81
N GLY A 876 -9.96 1.17 -28.90
CA GLY A 876 -8.75 0.39 -29.23
C GLY A 876 -8.28 -0.54 -28.13
N GLY A 877 -7.06 -1.04 -28.28
CA GLY A 877 -6.42 -1.96 -27.35
C GLY A 877 -5.46 -1.29 -26.35
N SER A 878 -5.15 0.01 -26.53
CA SER A 878 -4.33 0.82 -25.62
C SER A 878 -4.44 2.29 -25.93
N SER A 879 -3.87 3.17 -25.11
CA SER A 879 -3.82 4.63 -25.34
C SER A 879 -3.07 5.03 -26.64
N ARG A 880 -2.30 4.12 -27.23
CA ARG A 880 -1.60 4.34 -28.52
C ARG A 880 -2.07 3.40 -29.64
N ASP A 881 -2.83 2.36 -29.33
CA ASP A 881 -3.47 1.47 -30.32
C ASP A 881 -4.96 1.82 -30.43
N LEU A 882 -5.24 3.05 -30.94
CA LEU A 882 -6.58 3.59 -31.17
C LEU A 882 -7.03 3.21 -32.57
N ARG A 883 -7.76 2.11 -32.70
CA ARG A 883 -8.07 1.49 -34.00
C ARG A 883 -9.20 2.18 -34.74
N LEU A 884 -10.19 2.71 -34.00
CA LEU A 884 -11.36 3.36 -34.56
C LEU A 884 -11.64 4.68 -33.82
N LYS A 885 -12.13 5.68 -34.58
CA LYS A 885 -12.43 7.03 -34.07
C LYS A 885 -13.73 7.52 -34.67
N TRP A 886 -14.53 8.23 -33.87
CA TRP A 886 -15.77 8.84 -34.29
C TRP A 886 -15.98 10.16 -33.53
N ASN A 887 -16.55 11.16 -34.23
CA ASN A 887 -16.89 12.43 -33.59
C ASN A 887 -18.40 12.52 -33.40
N PHE A 888 -18.82 13.12 -32.27
CA PHE A 888 -20.21 13.48 -32.04
C PHE A 888 -20.33 14.90 -31.46
N VAL A 889 -21.53 15.48 -31.56
CA VAL A 889 -21.79 16.85 -31.15
C VAL A 889 -22.66 16.84 -29.91
N VAL A 890 -22.30 17.65 -28.90
CA VAL A 890 -23.14 18.00 -27.77
C VAL A 890 -23.66 19.44 -27.99
N TYR A 891 -24.99 19.70 -27.93
CA TYR A 891 -25.61 21.02 -28.18
C TYR A 891 -26.53 21.46 -27.05
#